data_b8a9cd4470ad09bed846010c6f4eca16
#
_entry.id   b8a9cd4470ad09bed846010c6f4eca16
#
_cell.length_a   1.000
_cell.length_b   1.000
_cell.length_c   1.000
_cell.angle_alpha   90.00
_cell.angle_beta   90.00
_cell.angle_gamma   90.00
#
_symmetry.space_group_name_H-M   'P 1'
#
loop_
_entity.id
_entity.type
_entity.pdbx_description
1 polymer ?
#
loop_
_entity_poly.entity_id
_entity_poly.type
_entity_poly.pdbx_seq_one_letter_code
_entity_poly.pdbx_strand_id
1 'polypeptide(L)'
;MQESLCTLFYDGRPLTGPANIPLIDFLTACDVKLPHVCYHPALEPMQTCDVCWVEYQGELVRGCTLKSAQGMEIASRTPDAQAAQHEGMDRLLAKHELYCTVCEHNTGDCTLHNAVADMHIPIQRYEYQRKPYVKDHSNPFYTYDPDQCILCGRCVEACQNVEVNETLSIDYTMAHPRVLWDGGETIAGSSCVSCGHCVTVCPCNALLEKTMQPDAGPFTSMKQTLKRPMIDLVKAIENTTGAEIITGISVMDMHWRQPEIKRTKTVCTYCGVGCSFEIWTRDRHVLKVQPVADAPANGISTCVKGKFAWDFLNDKARLTTPLIRENDRFREASWDEALALVARRLLAIRDQSGPQAIGFIGSSKGSNEEAYLTQKIARLIIGTNSVDNSSRYCQNPATKGLFRTVGYGGDAGTIEDLHKASLIVIVGSNTAENHPVIAARMKAAKKHHGQQLLVVDPRRHEMADRADRYLRIRPGTDIVWASAMARYMFDHGYADEAFLAAHVNQVDEYRQSLAPFTLEFAADITGLTVDELTAAAELIGNAPSVCIVWAMGVTQHSHGADTSTALSNLLLVTGNYGRPGTGGYPMRGHNNVQGASDFGCLKNYYPGYESVSDETVRAKWAKAWGVAPEKLSLEAGSDNFEMVEHARTKQVRAMYVIGEETAFSDADSTNVHEGFTDLDFLVVQDLFLSRTAQFADVVLPACPSIEKDGTFVNTERRIQRFYEAMPPLGDSRPDWRILTELAARMGHDWGYTHPSQIMAEAASIATLFAGVSYERLEGWNSQLWPVKPDGESTPLLYTNGFNFPDGRAVLYPLKWQPPAEAPDDEYDLALNNGRMLEHFQSTNQSGRGGRTMSLSPDWFVEISPQLAAERGLLEGDWVKLTSRRSSLEVPVVITDRVAGQSLFISIHQGKPGINALTGEHHDPDVNTPAYKELAVKLEKLSRAPHPSPLPRHNFRYGARTPMAGVPVEEKWQRDDYRLPPEQEPHPEKF
;
A
#
# COMPACT_ATOMS: atom_id res chain seq x y z
N MET A 1 -4.41 18.67 -20.13
CA MET A 1 -4.12 18.91 -21.57
C MET A 1 -5.33 18.40 -22.34
N GLN A 2 -5.95 19.22 -23.22
CA GLN A 2 -6.95 18.70 -24.15
C GLN A 2 -6.26 17.63 -24.99
N GLU A 3 -6.71 16.40 -24.94
CA GLU A 3 -6.23 15.34 -25.82
C GLU A 3 -6.45 15.79 -27.27
N SER A 4 -5.38 15.85 -28.04
CA SER A 4 -5.47 16.15 -29.45
C SER A 4 -6.18 14.98 -30.14
N LEU A 5 -7.30 15.27 -30.82
CA LEU A 5 -8.03 14.27 -31.59
C LEU A 5 -7.43 14.14 -32.99
N CYS A 6 -7.47 12.95 -33.55
CA CYS A 6 -7.17 12.70 -34.97
C CYS A 6 -8.27 11.84 -35.62
N THR A 7 -8.43 11.99 -36.92
CA THR A 7 -9.30 11.13 -37.73
C THR A 7 -8.43 10.26 -38.61
N LEU A 8 -8.63 8.94 -38.56
CA LEU A 8 -8.01 7.96 -39.45
C LEU A 8 -9.09 7.11 -40.15
N PHE A 9 -8.71 6.42 -41.20
CA PHE A 9 -9.61 5.54 -41.94
C PHE A 9 -9.23 4.09 -41.64
N TYR A 10 -10.20 3.32 -41.14
CA TYR A 10 -10.04 1.91 -40.82
C TYR A 10 -11.02 1.07 -41.63
N ASP A 11 -10.51 0.19 -42.48
CA ASP A 11 -11.31 -0.53 -43.49
C ASP A 11 -12.27 0.38 -44.26
N GLY A 12 -11.77 1.57 -44.67
CA GLY A 12 -12.51 2.59 -45.41
C GLY A 12 -13.50 3.42 -44.59
N ARG A 13 -13.60 3.22 -43.26
CA ARG A 13 -14.48 3.97 -42.36
C ARG A 13 -13.70 5.04 -41.60
N PRO A 14 -14.14 6.29 -41.58
CA PRO A 14 -13.50 7.31 -40.76
C PRO A 14 -13.79 7.07 -39.28
N LEU A 15 -12.76 7.08 -38.44
CA LEU A 15 -12.82 6.98 -36.99
C LEU A 15 -12.10 8.20 -36.39
N THR A 16 -12.70 8.81 -35.38
CA THR A 16 -12.13 9.96 -34.68
C THR A 16 -11.90 9.60 -33.21
N GLY A 17 -10.68 9.79 -32.74
CA GLY A 17 -10.27 9.43 -31.38
C GLY A 17 -8.97 10.11 -30.98
N PRO A 18 -8.38 9.75 -29.84
CA PRO A 18 -7.14 10.34 -29.34
C PRO A 18 -5.97 10.16 -30.32
N ALA A 19 -5.16 11.20 -30.50
CA ALA A 19 -3.98 11.15 -31.36
C ALA A 19 -2.74 10.68 -30.59
N ASN A 20 -1.80 10.07 -31.35
CA ASN A 20 -0.51 9.63 -30.85
C ASN A 20 -0.56 8.55 -29.76
N ILE A 21 -1.61 7.73 -29.75
CA ILE A 21 -1.71 6.53 -28.90
C ILE A 21 -1.56 5.26 -29.75
N PRO A 22 -1.25 4.08 -29.17
CA PRO A 22 -1.21 2.82 -29.90
C PRO A 22 -2.49 2.59 -30.69
N LEU A 23 -2.37 2.10 -31.94
CA LEU A 23 -3.52 1.89 -32.82
C LEU A 23 -4.59 0.98 -32.20
N ILE A 24 -4.18 -0.05 -31.45
CA ILE A 24 -5.12 -0.96 -30.78
C ILE A 24 -5.95 -0.20 -29.74
N ASP A 25 -5.34 0.69 -28.97
CA ASP A 25 -6.04 1.50 -27.97
C ASP A 25 -6.97 2.54 -28.63
N PHE A 26 -6.52 3.15 -29.72
CA PHE A 26 -7.34 4.04 -30.54
C PHE A 26 -8.60 3.31 -31.06
N LEU A 27 -8.42 2.13 -31.64
CA LEU A 27 -9.54 1.32 -32.16
C LEU A 27 -10.49 0.92 -31.03
N THR A 28 -9.95 0.52 -29.87
CA THR A 28 -10.74 0.19 -28.68
C THR A 28 -11.56 1.40 -28.20
N ALA A 29 -10.97 2.59 -28.18
CA ALA A 29 -11.68 3.83 -27.83
C ALA A 29 -12.80 4.19 -28.82
N CYS A 30 -12.70 3.70 -30.07
CA CYS A 30 -13.73 3.84 -31.11
C CYS A 30 -14.70 2.64 -31.20
N ASP A 31 -14.68 1.73 -30.22
CA ASP A 31 -15.49 0.49 -30.20
C ASP A 31 -15.24 -0.42 -31.43
N VAL A 32 -13.99 -0.45 -31.90
CA VAL A 32 -13.55 -1.28 -33.01
C VAL A 32 -12.51 -2.28 -32.51
N LYS A 33 -12.69 -3.56 -32.86
CA LYS A 33 -11.76 -4.63 -32.49
C LYS A 33 -10.75 -4.91 -33.60
N LEU A 34 -9.46 -4.93 -33.24
CA LEU A 34 -8.39 -5.56 -34.03
C LEU A 34 -7.92 -6.79 -33.24
N PRO A 35 -7.94 -8.00 -33.85
CA PRO A 35 -7.48 -9.20 -33.13
C PRO A 35 -6.06 -9.04 -32.61
N HIS A 36 -5.83 -9.39 -31.36
CA HIS A 36 -4.51 -9.38 -30.72
C HIS A 36 -4.49 -10.27 -29.50
N VAL A 37 -3.33 -10.77 -29.09
CA VAL A 37 -3.16 -11.59 -27.88
C VAL A 37 -2.02 -11.11 -26.99
N CYS A 38 -0.86 -10.78 -27.55
CA CYS A 38 0.30 -10.37 -26.76
C CYS A 38 0.34 -8.88 -26.42
N TYR A 39 -0.54 -8.05 -26.95
CA TYR A 39 -0.64 -6.63 -26.62
C TYR A 39 -1.40 -6.42 -25.29
N HIS A 40 -0.92 -5.50 -24.47
CA HIS A 40 -1.59 -5.03 -23.26
C HIS A 40 -1.32 -3.52 -23.12
N PRO A 41 -2.35 -2.69 -22.90
CA PRO A 41 -2.21 -1.21 -22.96
C PRO A 41 -1.22 -0.64 -21.93
N ALA A 42 -0.95 -1.34 -20.84
CA ALA A 42 -0.01 -0.91 -19.81
C ALA A 42 1.39 -1.53 -19.94
N LEU A 43 1.69 -2.20 -21.05
CA LEU A 43 3.01 -2.81 -21.33
C LEU A 43 3.50 -2.37 -22.70
N GLU A 44 4.81 -2.41 -22.91
CA GLU A 44 5.36 -2.22 -24.24
C GLU A 44 4.88 -3.33 -25.20
N PRO A 45 4.70 -3.05 -26.51
CA PRO A 45 4.25 -4.03 -27.48
C PRO A 45 5.18 -5.23 -27.58
N MET A 46 4.73 -6.41 -27.16
CA MET A 46 5.53 -7.65 -27.15
C MET A 46 5.89 -8.19 -28.54
N GLN A 47 5.05 -7.96 -29.53
CA GLN A 47 5.23 -8.37 -30.94
C GLN A 47 5.48 -9.89 -31.13
N THR A 48 4.93 -10.73 -30.25
CA THR A 48 5.22 -12.19 -30.23
C THR A 48 4.07 -13.06 -30.77
N CYS A 49 2.85 -12.48 -30.90
CA CYS A 49 1.68 -13.27 -31.31
C CYS A 49 1.40 -13.25 -32.82
N ASP A 50 1.82 -12.22 -33.53
CA ASP A 50 1.57 -12.02 -34.95
C ASP A 50 0.08 -12.09 -35.37
N VAL A 51 -0.83 -11.66 -34.49
CA VAL A 51 -2.28 -11.72 -34.76
C VAL A 51 -2.85 -10.36 -35.17
N CYS A 52 -2.17 -9.25 -34.87
CA CYS A 52 -2.65 -7.90 -35.13
C CYS A 52 -2.15 -7.29 -36.47
N TRP A 53 -1.91 -8.11 -37.49
CA TRP A 53 -1.47 -7.63 -38.78
C TRP A 53 -2.51 -6.75 -39.46
N VAL A 54 -2.06 -5.64 -40.00
CA VAL A 54 -2.86 -4.72 -40.85
C VAL A 54 -2.03 -4.27 -42.03
N GLU A 55 -2.68 -3.85 -43.09
CA GLU A 55 -2.02 -3.19 -44.24
C GLU A 55 -2.00 -1.67 -44.00
N TYR A 56 -0.84 -1.07 -44.07
CA TYR A 56 -0.59 0.34 -43.99
C TYR A 56 0.45 0.76 -45.04
N GLN A 57 0.09 1.73 -45.89
CA GLN A 57 0.93 2.22 -46.98
C GLN A 57 1.36 1.10 -47.98
N GLY A 58 0.52 0.08 -48.15
CA GLY A 58 0.77 -1.04 -49.03
C GLY A 58 1.70 -2.12 -48.46
N GLU A 59 2.04 -2.05 -47.17
CA GLU A 59 2.87 -3.06 -46.49
C GLU A 59 2.11 -3.65 -45.30
N LEU A 60 2.39 -4.93 -45.02
CA LEU A 60 1.89 -5.61 -43.83
C LEU A 60 2.71 -5.19 -42.61
N VAL A 61 2.04 -4.60 -41.61
CA VAL A 61 2.63 -4.14 -40.34
C VAL A 61 1.82 -4.64 -39.15
N ARG A 62 2.47 -4.75 -37.97
CA ARG A 62 1.78 -5.11 -36.75
C ARG A 62 1.05 -3.89 -36.19
N GLY A 63 -0.27 -3.96 -36.03
CA GLY A 63 -1.09 -2.87 -35.50
C GLY A 63 -0.64 -2.40 -34.10
N CYS A 64 -0.10 -3.29 -33.25
CA CYS A 64 0.41 -2.95 -31.93
C CYS A 64 1.64 -2.00 -31.94
N THR A 65 2.34 -1.86 -33.08
CA THR A 65 3.50 -0.96 -33.21
C THR A 65 3.13 0.41 -33.79
N LEU A 66 1.93 0.55 -34.35
CA LEU A 66 1.47 1.80 -34.96
C LEU A 66 0.88 2.74 -33.88
N LYS A 67 1.08 4.03 -34.10
CA LYS A 67 0.42 5.10 -33.31
C LYS A 67 -0.55 5.87 -34.19
N SER A 68 -1.71 6.21 -33.62
CA SER A 68 -2.78 6.94 -34.29
C SER A 68 -2.31 8.31 -34.75
N ALA A 69 -2.55 8.65 -36.05
CA ALA A 69 -2.24 9.93 -36.62
C ALA A 69 -3.31 10.37 -37.64
N GLN A 70 -3.39 11.66 -37.86
CA GLN A 70 -4.35 12.25 -38.80
C GLN A 70 -4.16 11.72 -40.22
N GLY A 71 -5.25 11.22 -40.81
CA GLY A 71 -5.29 10.78 -42.19
C GLY A 71 -4.65 9.43 -42.49
N MET A 72 -4.30 8.61 -41.46
CA MET A 72 -3.84 7.23 -41.67
C MET A 72 -4.95 6.40 -42.35
N GLU A 73 -4.56 5.60 -43.32
CA GLU A 73 -5.43 4.60 -43.98
C GLU A 73 -4.96 3.22 -43.57
N ILE A 74 -5.77 2.50 -42.83
CA ILE A 74 -5.47 1.17 -42.28
C ILE A 74 -6.49 0.17 -42.81
N ALA A 75 -6.03 -0.95 -43.33
CA ALA A 75 -6.88 -2.04 -43.78
C ALA A 75 -6.52 -3.37 -43.05
N SER A 76 -7.50 -3.90 -42.33
CA SER A 76 -7.36 -5.17 -41.57
C SER A 76 -8.00 -6.37 -42.28
N ARG A 77 -8.81 -6.10 -43.28
CA ARG A 77 -9.60 -7.13 -44.00
C ARG A 77 -9.12 -7.43 -45.40
N THR A 78 -7.93 -7.00 -45.78
CA THR A 78 -7.31 -7.43 -47.00
C THR A 78 -6.99 -8.92 -46.92
N PRO A 79 -6.98 -9.69 -48.09
CA PRO A 79 -6.65 -11.10 -48.06
C PRO A 79 -5.30 -11.39 -47.38
N ASP A 80 -4.30 -10.54 -47.62
CA ASP A 80 -2.95 -10.71 -47.07
C ASP A 80 -2.92 -10.44 -45.55
N ALA A 81 -3.60 -9.40 -45.07
CA ALA A 81 -3.72 -9.12 -43.62
C ALA A 81 -4.45 -10.27 -42.89
N GLN A 82 -5.59 -10.73 -43.45
CA GLN A 82 -6.32 -11.85 -42.85
C GLN A 82 -5.50 -13.15 -42.86
N ALA A 83 -4.83 -13.47 -43.95
CA ALA A 83 -3.96 -14.65 -44.02
C ALA A 83 -2.84 -14.59 -42.96
N ALA A 84 -2.21 -13.43 -42.81
CA ALA A 84 -1.16 -13.22 -41.79
C ALA A 84 -1.70 -13.32 -40.36
N GLN A 85 -2.89 -12.76 -40.08
CA GLN A 85 -3.58 -12.87 -38.78
C GLN A 85 -3.89 -14.34 -38.43
N HIS A 86 -4.46 -15.10 -39.39
CA HIS A 86 -4.79 -16.50 -39.19
C HIS A 86 -3.53 -17.34 -38.99
N GLU A 87 -2.48 -17.14 -39.79
CA GLU A 87 -1.19 -17.84 -39.62
C GLU A 87 -0.57 -17.54 -38.24
N GLY A 88 -0.66 -16.29 -37.77
CA GLY A 88 -0.24 -15.90 -36.41
C GLY A 88 -0.98 -16.67 -35.34
N MET A 89 -2.32 -16.78 -35.45
CA MET A 89 -3.14 -17.55 -34.52
C MET A 89 -2.82 -19.04 -34.57
N ASP A 90 -2.69 -19.63 -35.74
CA ASP A 90 -2.33 -21.05 -35.93
C ASP A 90 -1.01 -21.40 -35.22
N ARG A 91 -0.01 -20.50 -35.31
CA ARG A 91 1.28 -20.67 -34.62
C ARG A 91 1.14 -20.54 -33.09
N LEU A 92 0.25 -19.71 -32.60
CA LEU A 92 -0.05 -19.65 -31.16
C LEU A 92 -0.71 -20.94 -30.67
N LEU A 93 -1.65 -21.45 -31.42
CA LEU A 93 -2.37 -22.69 -31.10
C LEU A 93 -1.48 -23.95 -31.17
N ALA A 94 -0.37 -23.93 -31.90
CA ALA A 94 0.65 -24.96 -31.80
C ALA A 94 1.29 -25.06 -30.40
N LYS A 95 1.17 -24.01 -29.59
CA LYS A 95 1.69 -23.94 -28.22
C LYS A 95 0.60 -24.03 -27.16
N HIS A 96 -0.68 -24.10 -27.55
CA HIS A 96 -1.83 -24.07 -26.67
C HIS A 96 -2.91 -25.03 -27.17
N GLU A 97 -3.31 -25.95 -26.29
CA GLU A 97 -4.27 -26.98 -26.62
C GLU A 97 -5.70 -26.44 -26.54
N LEU A 98 -6.48 -26.57 -27.63
CA LEU A 98 -7.88 -26.15 -27.66
C LEU A 98 -8.78 -27.21 -27.02
N TYR A 99 -9.29 -26.95 -25.85
CA TYR A 99 -10.35 -27.67 -25.17
C TYR A 99 -11.20 -26.74 -24.30
N CYS A 100 -11.50 -25.58 -24.83
CA CYS A 100 -12.05 -24.43 -24.10
C CYS A 100 -13.31 -24.73 -23.29
N THR A 101 -14.20 -25.63 -23.76
CA THR A 101 -15.42 -26.03 -23.06
C THR A 101 -15.19 -26.76 -21.74
N VAL A 102 -14.03 -27.40 -21.57
CA VAL A 102 -13.63 -28.12 -20.35
C VAL A 102 -12.35 -27.54 -19.71
N CYS A 103 -11.90 -26.40 -20.21
CA CYS A 103 -10.68 -25.75 -19.77
C CYS A 103 -10.84 -25.16 -18.35
N GLU A 104 -9.99 -25.56 -17.43
CA GLU A 104 -9.96 -25.05 -16.06
C GLU A 104 -9.37 -23.64 -15.94
N HIS A 105 -8.87 -23.08 -17.04
CA HIS A 105 -8.35 -21.72 -17.12
C HIS A 105 -9.30 -20.75 -17.84
N ASN A 106 -10.47 -21.22 -18.27
CA ASN A 106 -11.45 -20.39 -18.95
C ASN A 106 -12.38 -19.71 -17.96
N THR A 107 -11.95 -18.57 -17.45
CA THR A 107 -12.66 -17.74 -16.47
C THR A 107 -13.51 -16.63 -17.11
N GLY A 108 -13.64 -16.66 -18.46
CA GLY A 108 -14.36 -15.65 -19.23
C GLY A 108 -13.53 -14.46 -19.67
N ASP A 109 -12.32 -14.30 -19.15
CA ASP A 109 -11.38 -13.23 -19.46
C ASP A 109 -10.12 -13.70 -20.22
N CYS A 110 -10.13 -14.95 -20.71
CA CYS A 110 -9.03 -15.48 -21.53
C CYS A 110 -8.99 -14.77 -22.88
N THR A 111 -8.01 -13.89 -23.07
CA THR A 111 -7.84 -13.12 -24.32
C THR A 111 -7.60 -14.04 -25.53
N LEU A 112 -6.85 -15.13 -25.35
CA LEU A 112 -6.61 -16.09 -26.42
C LEU A 112 -7.92 -16.76 -26.87
N HIS A 113 -8.72 -17.29 -25.93
CA HIS A 113 -10.02 -17.87 -26.23
C HIS A 113 -10.93 -16.90 -26.99
N ASN A 114 -11.03 -15.66 -26.48
CA ASN A 114 -11.89 -14.65 -27.08
C ASN A 114 -11.41 -14.27 -28.49
N ALA A 115 -10.09 -14.17 -28.71
CA ALA A 115 -9.53 -13.91 -30.04
C ALA A 115 -9.77 -15.06 -31.02
N VAL A 116 -9.67 -16.32 -30.57
CA VAL A 116 -10.01 -17.51 -31.40
C VAL A 116 -11.48 -17.48 -31.83
N ALA A 117 -12.37 -17.15 -30.90
CA ALA A 117 -13.82 -17.05 -31.16
C ALA A 117 -14.13 -15.88 -32.12
N ASP A 118 -13.59 -14.68 -31.85
CA ASP A 118 -13.82 -13.47 -32.65
C ASP A 118 -13.25 -13.61 -34.08
N MET A 119 -12.17 -14.36 -34.27
CA MET A 119 -11.55 -14.63 -35.58
C MET A 119 -12.22 -15.80 -36.33
N HIS A 120 -13.17 -16.50 -35.74
CA HIS A 120 -13.83 -17.67 -36.36
C HIS A 120 -12.83 -18.74 -36.85
N ILE A 121 -11.83 -19.08 -36.01
CA ILE A 121 -10.81 -20.06 -36.37
C ILE A 121 -11.45 -21.45 -36.57
N PRO A 122 -11.39 -22.04 -37.77
CA PRO A 122 -12.20 -23.23 -38.06
C PRO A 122 -11.64 -24.52 -37.44
N ILE A 123 -10.32 -24.64 -37.38
CA ILE A 123 -9.64 -25.81 -36.82
C ILE A 123 -8.29 -25.42 -36.25
N GLN A 124 -7.75 -26.23 -35.34
CA GLN A 124 -6.34 -26.15 -34.92
C GLN A 124 -5.47 -26.75 -36.02
N ARG A 125 -4.90 -25.89 -36.86
CA ARG A 125 -4.17 -26.31 -38.06
C ARG A 125 -2.84 -26.99 -37.74
N TYR A 126 -2.11 -26.54 -36.76
CA TYR A 126 -0.86 -27.13 -36.29
C TYR A 126 -1.12 -27.98 -35.06
N GLU A 127 -0.57 -29.21 -35.05
CA GLU A 127 -0.71 -30.12 -33.93
C GLU A 127 -0.04 -29.51 -32.68
N TYR A 128 -0.77 -29.54 -31.56
CA TYR A 128 -0.27 -29.05 -30.27
C TYR A 128 0.85 -29.97 -29.76
N GLN A 129 1.97 -29.37 -29.41
CA GLN A 129 3.13 -30.05 -28.81
C GLN A 129 3.10 -29.89 -27.30
N ARG A 130 2.80 -30.97 -26.60
CA ARG A 130 2.76 -30.97 -25.13
C ARG A 130 4.12 -30.69 -24.54
N LYS A 131 4.17 -29.82 -23.51
CA LYS A 131 5.39 -29.49 -22.80
C LYS A 131 5.63 -30.50 -21.66
N PRO A 132 6.87 -30.95 -21.40
CA PRO A 132 7.18 -31.97 -20.42
C PRO A 132 7.29 -31.39 -18.98
N TYR A 133 6.45 -30.44 -18.62
CA TYR A 133 6.52 -29.77 -17.33
C TYR A 133 5.24 -29.95 -16.52
N VAL A 134 5.38 -30.04 -15.19
CA VAL A 134 4.26 -30.06 -14.25
C VAL A 134 3.83 -28.64 -13.90
N LYS A 135 2.56 -28.50 -13.52
CA LYS A 135 2.05 -27.24 -12.97
C LYS A 135 2.78 -26.89 -11.67
N ASP A 136 3.20 -25.64 -11.54
CA ASP A 136 3.70 -25.11 -10.27
C ASP A 136 2.56 -24.62 -9.40
N HIS A 137 2.32 -25.30 -8.28
CA HIS A 137 1.33 -24.96 -7.26
C HIS A 137 1.96 -24.43 -5.97
N SER A 138 3.27 -24.18 -5.97
CA SER A 138 4.03 -23.84 -4.75
C SER A 138 3.64 -22.49 -4.16
N ASN A 139 3.23 -21.50 -4.97
CA ASN A 139 2.74 -20.23 -4.45
C ASN A 139 1.35 -20.40 -3.81
N PRO A 140 1.07 -19.80 -2.63
CA PRO A 140 -0.22 -19.97 -1.97
C PRO A 140 -1.41 -19.32 -2.71
N PHE A 141 -1.18 -18.36 -3.61
CA PHE A 141 -2.22 -17.55 -4.23
C PHE A 141 -2.55 -17.92 -5.66
N TYR A 142 -1.57 -18.34 -6.46
CA TYR A 142 -1.74 -18.63 -7.88
C TYR A 142 -0.88 -19.81 -8.32
N THR A 143 -1.18 -20.32 -9.50
CA THR A 143 -0.48 -21.45 -10.13
C THR A 143 0.08 -21.02 -11.48
N TYR A 144 1.10 -21.73 -11.95
CA TYR A 144 1.60 -21.63 -13.30
C TYR A 144 1.44 -22.97 -14.03
N ASP A 145 0.75 -22.94 -15.17
CA ASP A 145 0.59 -24.08 -16.07
C ASP A 145 1.41 -23.88 -17.36
N PRO A 146 2.56 -24.54 -17.50
CA PRO A 146 3.38 -24.42 -18.70
C PRO A 146 2.66 -24.89 -19.98
N ASP A 147 1.73 -25.85 -19.88
CA ASP A 147 0.98 -26.35 -21.04
C ASP A 147 0.02 -25.31 -21.61
N GLN A 148 -0.52 -24.42 -20.77
CA GLN A 148 -1.38 -23.33 -21.20
C GLN A 148 -0.60 -22.09 -21.65
N CYS A 149 0.71 -22.02 -21.40
CA CYS A 149 1.53 -20.86 -21.68
C CYS A 149 1.86 -20.74 -23.17
N ILE A 150 1.51 -19.61 -23.79
CA ILE A 150 1.82 -19.30 -25.20
C ILE A 150 3.15 -18.58 -25.41
N LEU A 151 3.93 -18.37 -24.35
CA LEU A 151 5.23 -17.69 -24.38
C LEU A 151 5.17 -16.25 -24.92
N CYS A 152 4.09 -15.52 -24.64
CA CYS A 152 3.90 -14.16 -25.14
C CYS A 152 4.82 -13.10 -24.50
N GLY A 153 5.45 -13.38 -23.36
CA GLY A 153 6.39 -12.47 -22.69
C GLY A 153 5.75 -11.43 -21.75
N ARG A 154 4.43 -11.22 -21.76
CA ARG A 154 3.76 -10.18 -20.97
C ARG A 154 4.08 -10.25 -19.46
N CYS A 155 4.14 -11.45 -18.89
CA CYS A 155 4.45 -11.67 -17.47
C CYS A 155 5.91 -11.31 -17.14
N VAL A 156 6.83 -11.58 -18.06
CA VAL A 156 8.25 -11.20 -17.92
C VAL A 156 8.38 -9.69 -17.99
N GLU A 157 7.77 -9.05 -18.98
CA GLU A 157 7.75 -7.59 -19.12
C GLU A 157 7.20 -6.90 -17.87
N ALA A 158 6.05 -7.35 -17.37
CA ALA A 158 5.46 -6.81 -16.15
C ALA A 158 6.37 -6.99 -14.92
N CYS A 159 7.07 -8.11 -14.81
CA CYS A 159 8.00 -8.36 -13.70
C CYS A 159 9.29 -7.54 -13.82
N GLN A 160 9.80 -7.38 -15.04
CA GLN A 160 11.06 -6.68 -15.28
C GLN A 160 10.93 -5.16 -15.33
N ASN A 161 9.82 -4.63 -15.86
CA ASN A 161 9.70 -3.21 -16.19
C ASN A 161 8.59 -2.47 -15.44
N VAL A 162 7.57 -3.17 -14.93
CA VAL A 162 6.52 -2.56 -14.08
C VAL A 162 6.83 -2.71 -12.59
N GLU A 163 7.05 -3.95 -12.12
CA GLU A 163 7.43 -4.22 -10.72
C GLU A 163 8.92 -3.96 -10.47
N VAL A 164 9.73 -4.22 -11.50
CA VAL A 164 11.19 -4.20 -11.43
C VAL A 164 11.72 -5.10 -10.31
N ASN A 165 11.10 -6.27 -10.17
CA ASN A 165 11.59 -7.34 -9.30
C ASN A 165 12.53 -8.30 -10.04
N GLU A 166 12.38 -8.40 -11.37
CA GLU A 166 13.29 -9.10 -12.29
C GLU A 166 13.44 -10.60 -12.00
N THR A 167 12.44 -11.22 -11.38
CA THR A 167 12.41 -12.66 -11.07
C THR A 167 12.11 -13.52 -12.30
N LEU A 168 11.30 -13.01 -13.25
CA LEU A 168 10.82 -13.77 -14.38
C LEU A 168 11.70 -13.61 -15.61
N SER A 169 11.96 -14.73 -16.28
CA SER A 169 12.65 -14.80 -17.57
C SER A 169 12.05 -15.90 -18.47
N ILE A 170 12.44 -15.93 -19.74
CA ILE A 170 12.18 -17.06 -20.64
C ILE A 170 13.50 -17.40 -21.32
N ASP A 171 13.92 -18.66 -21.22
CA ASP A 171 15.06 -19.18 -21.99
C ASP A 171 14.54 -19.89 -23.23
N TYR A 172 14.65 -19.23 -24.37
CA TYR A 172 14.27 -19.78 -25.70
C TYR A 172 15.28 -20.79 -26.26
N THR A 173 16.42 -21.00 -25.61
CA THR A 173 17.41 -22.00 -26.02
C THR A 173 17.09 -23.40 -25.49
N MET A 174 16.16 -23.52 -24.54
CA MET A 174 15.66 -24.80 -24.07
C MET A 174 14.91 -25.56 -25.17
N ALA A 175 14.94 -26.87 -25.14
CA ALA A 175 14.17 -27.73 -26.07
C ALA A 175 12.66 -27.45 -25.99
N HIS A 176 12.17 -27.15 -24.78
CA HIS A 176 10.79 -26.71 -24.50
C HIS A 176 10.81 -25.44 -23.69
N PRO A 177 10.81 -24.25 -24.32
CA PRO A 177 10.82 -22.97 -23.59
C PRO A 177 9.65 -22.83 -22.63
N ARG A 178 9.92 -22.25 -21.46
CA ARG A 178 8.90 -21.90 -20.46
C ARG A 178 9.28 -20.62 -19.70
N VAL A 179 8.34 -20.08 -18.93
CA VAL A 179 8.63 -18.99 -17.99
C VAL A 179 9.37 -19.58 -16.78
N LEU A 180 10.45 -18.92 -16.39
CA LEU A 180 11.33 -19.32 -15.29
C LEU A 180 11.28 -18.29 -14.18
N TRP A 181 11.27 -18.75 -12.93
CA TRP A 181 11.46 -17.96 -11.72
C TRP A 181 12.90 -18.15 -11.27
N ASP A 182 13.66 -17.05 -11.18
CA ASP A 182 15.09 -17.09 -10.79
C ASP A 182 15.88 -18.22 -11.47
N GLY A 183 15.62 -18.44 -12.76
CA GLY A 183 16.35 -19.40 -13.56
C GLY A 183 15.90 -20.87 -13.45
N GLY A 184 14.76 -21.13 -12.78
CA GLY A 184 14.20 -22.48 -12.71
C GLY A 184 13.75 -22.93 -11.34
N GLU A 185 13.83 -22.06 -10.33
CA GLU A 185 13.23 -22.29 -9.03
C GLU A 185 11.71 -22.43 -9.12
N THR A 186 11.09 -23.03 -8.10
CA THR A 186 9.64 -22.95 -7.92
C THR A 186 9.23 -21.52 -7.59
N ILE A 187 7.97 -21.16 -7.80
CA ILE A 187 7.49 -19.82 -7.48
C ILE A 187 7.77 -19.50 -6.00
N ALA A 188 7.46 -20.42 -5.09
CA ALA A 188 7.71 -20.23 -3.66
C ALA A 188 9.21 -20.28 -3.27
N GLY A 189 10.04 -20.95 -4.05
CA GLY A 189 11.49 -21.05 -3.85
C GLY A 189 12.27 -19.83 -4.37
N SER A 190 11.63 -18.97 -5.15
CA SER A 190 12.24 -17.83 -5.82
C SER A 190 12.18 -16.53 -5.00
N SER A 191 12.79 -15.47 -5.53
CA SER A 191 12.71 -14.10 -5.02
C SER A 191 11.37 -13.40 -5.32
N CYS A 192 10.36 -14.13 -5.76
CA CYS A 192 9.05 -13.58 -6.12
C CYS A 192 8.38 -12.91 -4.91
N VAL A 193 8.01 -11.65 -5.05
CA VAL A 193 7.29 -10.86 -4.04
C VAL A 193 5.77 -11.04 -4.08
N SER A 194 5.27 -11.97 -4.90
CA SER A 194 3.84 -12.27 -5.07
C SER A 194 2.97 -11.03 -5.37
N CYS A 195 3.48 -10.06 -6.10
CA CYS A 195 2.73 -8.84 -6.46
C CYS A 195 1.51 -9.11 -7.35
N GLY A 196 1.52 -10.24 -8.12
CA GLY A 196 0.42 -10.65 -8.98
C GLY A 196 0.34 -9.97 -10.34
N HIS A 197 1.31 -9.10 -10.72
CA HIS A 197 1.33 -8.47 -12.04
C HIS A 197 1.34 -9.50 -13.18
N CYS A 198 2.18 -10.54 -13.07
CA CYS A 198 2.26 -11.61 -14.06
C CYS A 198 0.92 -12.35 -14.25
N VAL A 199 0.16 -12.53 -13.17
CA VAL A 199 -1.18 -13.11 -13.20
C VAL A 199 -2.18 -12.18 -13.90
N THR A 200 -2.14 -10.89 -13.55
CA THR A 200 -3.01 -9.84 -14.10
C THR A 200 -2.89 -9.73 -15.62
N VAL A 201 -1.67 -9.82 -16.15
CA VAL A 201 -1.41 -9.60 -17.58
C VAL A 201 -1.40 -10.89 -18.44
N CYS A 202 -1.62 -12.06 -17.85
CA CYS A 202 -1.56 -13.34 -18.59
C CYS A 202 -2.76 -13.48 -19.53
N PRO A 203 -2.57 -13.55 -20.88
CA PRO A 203 -3.68 -13.52 -21.82
C PRO A 203 -4.38 -14.87 -22.00
N CYS A 204 -3.81 -15.95 -21.51
CA CYS A 204 -4.34 -17.31 -21.62
C CYS A 204 -4.52 -17.99 -20.25
N ASN A 205 -4.46 -17.21 -19.15
CA ASN A 205 -4.62 -17.70 -17.80
C ASN A 205 -3.69 -18.86 -17.41
N ALA A 206 -2.54 -19.03 -18.12
CA ALA A 206 -1.51 -19.97 -17.68
C ALA A 206 -1.00 -19.64 -16.27
N LEU A 207 -1.05 -18.38 -15.89
CA LEU A 207 -0.93 -17.87 -14.52
C LEU A 207 -2.34 -17.51 -14.05
N LEU A 208 -2.84 -18.20 -13.03
CA LEU A 208 -4.23 -18.07 -12.60
C LEU A 208 -4.34 -18.09 -11.05
N GLU A 209 -5.15 -17.19 -10.50
CA GLU A 209 -5.49 -17.19 -9.09
C GLU A 209 -6.17 -18.49 -8.68
N LYS A 210 -5.73 -19.09 -7.55
CA LYS A 210 -6.35 -20.31 -7.01
C LYS A 210 -7.80 -20.11 -6.62
N THR A 211 -8.18 -18.89 -6.27
CA THR A 211 -9.58 -18.53 -5.94
C THR A 211 -10.51 -18.52 -7.16
N MET A 212 -9.94 -18.29 -8.36
CA MET A 212 -10.70 -18.35 -9.61
C MET A 212 -10.87 -19.78 -10.15
N GLN A 213 -9.97 -20.70 -9.79
CA GLN A 213 -9.99 -22.07 -10.34
C GLN A 213 -11.32 -22.79 -10.18
N PRO A 214 -12.02 -22.77 -9.02
CA PRO A 214 -13.33 -23.40 -8.88
C PRO A 214 -14.40 -22.82 -9.81
N ASP A 215 -14.18 -21.60 -10.29
CA ASP A 215 -15.12 -20.82 -11.11
C ASP A 215 -14.74 -20.73 -12.58
N ALA A 216 -13.60 -21.32 -12.96
CA ALA A 216 -13.09 -21.26 -14.32
C ALA A 216 -13.91 -22.07 -15.35
N GLY A 217 -14.76 -22.97 -14.91
CA GLY A 217 -15.64 -23.73 -15.79
C GLY A 217 -16.42 -24.79 -15.02
N PRO A 218 -17.48 -25.36 -15.62
CA PRO A 218 -18.35 -26.33 -14.95
C PRO A 218 -17.60 -27.63 -14.54
N PHE A 219 -16.42 -27.86 -15.10
CA PHE A 219 -15.64 -29.08 -14.85
C PHE A 219 -14.39 -28.88 -14.02
N THR A 220 -14.16 -27.69 -13.47
CA THR A 220 -12.94 -27.36 -12.70
C THR A 220 -12.78 -28.17 -11.42
N SER A 221 -13.87 -28.53 -10.76
CA SER A 221 -13.88 -29.37 -9.55
C SER A 221 -13.74 -30.87 -9.83
N MET A 222 -13.73 -31.26 -11.10
CA MET A 222 -13.68 -32.67 -11.51
C MET A 222 -12.28 -33.26 -11.29
N LYS A 223 -12.19 -34.50 -10.82
CA LYS A 223 -10.91 -35.22 -10.67
C LYS A 223 -10.20 -35.35 -12.00
N GLN A 224 -8.87 -35.19 -12.01
CA GLN A 224 -8.04 -35.31 -13.23
C GLN A 224 -8.28 -36.59 -14.02
N THR A 225 -8.51 -37.71 -13.35
CA THR A 225 -8.83 -39.01 -13.99
C THR A 225 -10.12 -38.98 -14.83
N LEU A 226 -11.06 -38.08 -14.51
CA LEU A 226 -12.30 -37.89 -15.28
C LEU A 226 -12.16 -36.76 -16.29
N LYS A 227 -11.33 -35.76 -16.05
CA LYS A 227 -11.10 -34.65 -16.99
C LYS A 227 -10.41 -35.14 -18.26
N ARG A 228 -9.43 -36.03 -18.17
CA ARG A 228 -8.66 -36.47 -19.36
C ARG A 228 -9.53 -37.10 -20.44
N PRO A 229 -10.42 -38.10 -20.16
CA PRO A 229 -11.34 -38.61 -21.17
C PRO A 229 -12.26 -37.54 -21.76
N MET A 230 -12.65 -36.52 -21.00
CA MET A 230 -13.46 -35.42 -21.51
C MET A 230 -12.67 -34.52 -22.46
N ILE A 231 -11.41 -34.21 -22.11
CA ILE A 231 -10.52 -33.45 -23.00
C ILE A 231 -10.33 -34.24 -24.32
N ASP A 232 -10.06 -35.52 -24.23
CA ASP A 232 -9.89 -36.39 -25.42
C ASP A 232 -11.18 -36.46 -26.27
N LEU A 233 -12.35 -36.48 -25.64
CA LEU A 233 -13.64 -36.42 -26.33
C LEU A 233 -13.85 -35.05 -27.02
N VAL A 234 -13.56 -33.93 -26.32
CA VAL A 234 -13.69 -32.58 -26.90
C VAL A 234 -12.77 -32.43 -28.10
N LYS A 235 -11.55 -32.91 -28.01
CA LYS A 235 -10.61 -32.92 -29.14
C LYS A 235 -11.07 -33.78 -30.31
N ALA A 236 -11.62 -34.95 -30.05
CA ALA A 236 -12.19 -35.81 -31.13
C ALA A 236 -13.35 -35.07 -31.82
N ILE A 237 -14.17 -34.35 -31.11
CA ILE A 237 -15.22 -33.51 -31.66
C ILE A 237 -14.66 -32.32 -32.43
N GLU A 238 -13.63 -31.64 -31.91
CA GLU A 238 -12.93 -30.53 -32.58
C GLU A 238 -12.39 -30.97 -33.96
N ASN A 239 -11.73 -32.10 -34.01
CA ASN A 239 -11.15 -32.64 -35.27
C ASN A 239 -12.23 -33.00 -36.31
N THR A 240 -13.47 -33.22 -35.90
CA THR A 240 -14.60 -33.59 -36.78
C THR A 240 -15.55 -32.44 -37.08
N THR A 241 -15.75 -31.54 -36.18
CA THR A 241 -16.73 -30.44 -36.26
C THR A 241 -16.13 -29.03 -36.27
N GLY A 242 -14.82 -28.92 -36.02
CA GLY A 242 -14.05 -27.67 -36.03
C GLY A 242 -14.02 -26.93 -34.69
N ALA A 243 -12.96 -26.15 -34.47
CA ALA A 243 -12.69 -25.39 -33.29
C ALA A 243 -13.77 -24.30 -33.04
N GLU A 244 -14.39 -23.78 -34.10
CA GLU A 244 -15.42 -22.75 -34.02
C GLU A 244 -16.64 -23.19 -33.22
N ILE A 245 -17.07 -24.46 -33.35
CA ILE A 245 -18.21 -24.99 -32.59
C ILE A 245 -17.85 -25.10 -31.11
N ILE A 246 -16.65 -25.56 -30.79
CA ILE A 246 -16.19 -25.73 -29.41
C ILE A 246 -16.04 -24.38 -28.73
N THR A 247 -15.42 -23.39 -29.41
CA THR A 247 -15.31 -22.04 -28.88
C THR A 247 -16.66 -21.36 -28.74
N GLY A 248 -17.58 -21.57 -29.67
CA GLY A 248 -18.96 -21.08 -29.61
C GLY A 248 -19.74 -21.60 -28.40
N ILE A 249 -19.65 -22.90 -28.11
CA ILE A 249 -20.24 -23.49 -26.89
C ILE A 249 -19.61 -22.90 -25.63
N SER A 250 -18.28 -22.70 -25.62
CA SER A 250 -17.57 -22.11 -24.51
C SER A 250 -17.98 -20.65 -24.26
N VAL A 251 -18.18 -19.86 -25.33
CA VAL A 251 -18.68 -18.47 -25.23
C VAL A 251 -20.08 -18.44 -24.63
N MET A 252 -20.97 -19.36 -25.03
CA MET A 252 -22.32 -19.47 -24.44
C MET A 252 -22.26 -19.80 -22.96
N ASP A 253 -21.43 -20.75 -22.54
CA ASP A 253 -21.24 -21.10 -21.13
C ASP A 253 -20.71 -19.90 -20.30
N MET A 254 -19.76 -19.15 -20.85
CA MET A 254 -19.27 -17.93 -20.21
C MET A 254 -20.36 -16.88 -20.05
N HIS A 255 -21.19 -16.64 -21.05
CA HIS A 255 -22.29 -15.69 -20.96
C HIS A 255 -23.30 -16.07 -19.87
N TRP A 256 -23.49 -17.34 -19.59
CA TRP A 256 -24.37 -17.79 -18.52
C TRP A 256 -23.76 -17.62 -17.11
N ARG A 257 -22.46 -17.77 -16.98
CA ARG A 257 -21.74 -17.66 -15.68
C ARG A 257 -21.37 -16.22 -15.30
N GLN A 258 -21.07 -15.36 -16.26
CA GLN A 258 -20.63 -13.99 -16.01
C GLN A 258 -21.60 -13.15 -15.17
N PRO A 259 -22.95 -13.21 -15.34
CA PRO A 259 -23.86 -12.43 -14.53
C PRO A 259 -23.81 -12.72 -13.02
N GLU A 260 -23.31 -13.88 -12.64
CA GLU A 260 -23.17 -14.26 -11.23
C GLU A 260 -21.96 -13.62 -10.55
N ILE A 261 -21.00 -13.12 -11.34
CA ILE A 261 -19.79 -12.47 -10.84
C ILE A 261 -20.00 -10.96 -10.80
N LYS A 262 -20.12 -10.42 -9.60
CA LYS A 262 -20.17 -8.98 -9.39
C LYS A 262 -18.75 -8.39 -9.49
N ARG A 263 -18.59 -7.39 -10.34
CA ARG A 263 -17.34 -6.61 -10.49
C ARG A 263 -17.56 -5.24 -9.88
N THR A 264 -16.79 -4.90 -8.86
CA THR A 264 -17.00 -3.66 -8.11
C THR A 264 -15.68 -2.93 -7.98
N LYS A 265 -15.67 -1.63 -8.27
CA LYS A 265 -14.54 -0.75 -7.95
C LYS A 265 -14.39 -0.66 -6.45
N THR A 266 -13.17 -0.76 -5.96
CA THR A 266 -12.85 -0.52 -4.56
C THR A 266 -11.48 0.10 -4.40
N VAL A 267 -11.16 0.54 -3.18
CA VAL A 267 -9.84 1.03 -2.77
C VAL A 267 -9.24 0.05 -1.76
N CYS A 268 -7.97 -0.26 -1.92
CA CYS A 268 -7.24 -1.17 -1.04
C CYS A 268 -7.31 -0.73 0.42
N THR A 269 -7.61 -1.67 1.32
CA THR A 269 -7.74 -1.42 2.76
C THR A 269 -6.40 -1.46 3.52
N TYR A 270 -5.25 -1.61 2.87
CA TYR A 270 -3.98 -1.83 3.56
C TYR A 270 -3.19 -0.53 3.78
N CYS A 271 -2.35 -0.13 2.85
CA CYS A 271 -1.44 1.01 3.06
C CYS A 271 -1.93 2.30 2.40
N GLY A 272 -1.24 3.40 2.72
CA GLY A 272 -1.58 4.75 2.25
C GLY A 272 -1.35 5.02 0.77
N VAL A 273 -0.87 4.05 -0.04
CA VAL A 273 -0.84 4.21 -1.51
C VAL A 273 -2.23 4.46 -2.07
N GLY A 274 -3.27 3.84 -1.48
CA GLY A 274 -4.65 4.01 -1.95
C GLY A 274 -4.89 3.36 -3.32
N CYS A 275 -4.33 2.17 -3.55
CA CYS A 275 -4.53 1.43 -4.80
C CYS A 275 -6.02 1.20 -5.07
N SER A 276 -6.49 1.57 -6.27
CA SER A 276 -7.84 1.28 -6.75
C SER A 276 -7.81 0.12 -7.74
N PHE A 277 -8.83 -0.73 -7.68
CA PHE A 277 -8.98 -1.89 -8.57
C PHE A 277 -10.42 -2.38 -8.59
N GLU A 278 -10.75 -3.24 -9.53
CA GLU A 278 -11.98 -4.02 -9.47
C GLU A 278 -11.77 -5.25 -8.59
N ILE A 279 -12.73 -5.51 -7.72
CA ILE A 279 -12.82 -6.76 -6.98
C ILE A 279 -13.98 -7.59 -7.55
N TRP A 280 -13.70 -8.83 -7.88
CA TRP A 280 -14.66 -9.76 -8.44
C TRP A 280 -15.17 -10.68 -7.34
N THR A 281 -16.47 -10.66 -7.09
CA THR A 281 -17.08 -11.39 -5.98
C THR A 281 -18.23 -12.26 -6.45
N ARG A 282 -18.39 -13.42 -5.80
CA ARG A 282 -19.56 -14.28 -5.89
C ARG A 282 -19.79 -14.93 -4.52
N ASP A 283 -21.03 -14.98 -4.06
CA ASP A 283 -21.43 -15.62 -2.79
C ASP A 283 -20.52 -15.24 -1.61
N ARG A 284 -20.22 -13.93 -1.45
CA ARG A 284 -19.30 -13.37 -0.45
C ARG A 284 -17.83 -13.80 -0.58
N HIS A 285 -17.44 -14.48 -1.64
CA HIS A 285 -16.03 -14.83 -1.88
C HIS A 285 -15.39 -13.86 -2.87
N VAL A 286 -14.19 -13.43 -2.55
CA VAL A 286 -13.32 -12.70 -3.47
C VAL A 286 -12.66 -13.72 -4.40
N LEU A 287 -13.03 -13.66 -5.67
CA LEU A 287 -12.50 -14.55 -6.71
C LEU A 287 -11.20 -14.00 -7.27
N LYS A 288 -11.17 -12.68 -7.57
CA LYS A 288 -10.05 -12.02 -8.23
C LYS A 288 -9.99 -10.54 -7.86
N VAL A 289 -8.80 -9.98 -7.81
CA VAL A 289 -8.56 -8.54 -7.81
C VAL A 289 -7.95 -8.16 -9.16
N GLN A 290 -8.61 -7.29 -9.90
CA GLN A 290 -8.20 -6.84 -11.22
C GLN A 290 -7.83 -5.36 -11.18
N PRO A 291 -6.54 -4.99 -11.14
CA PRO A 291 -6.11 -3.61 -11.32
C PRO A 291 -6.38 -3.16 -12.75
N VAL A 292 -6.59 -1.87 -12.93
CA VAL A 292 -6.92 -1.24 -14.21
C VAL A 292 -5.94 -0.11 -14.50
N ALA A 293 -5.68 0.15 -15.77
CA ALA A 293 -4.73 1.19 -16.18
C ALA A 293 -5.16 2.60 -15.69
N ASP A 294 -6.46 2.86 -15.66
CA ASP A 294 -7.05 4.15 -15.25
C ASP A 294 -7.10 4.35 -13.72
N ALA A 295 -6.63 3.40 -12.93
CA ALA A 295 -6.57 3.56 -11.48
C ALA A 295 -5.60 4.70 -11.10
N PRO A 296 -6.07 5.77 -10.42
CA PRO A 296 -5.35 7.04 -10.37
C PRO A 296 -4.02 6.97 -9.59
N ALA A 297 -3.92 6.12 -8.56
CA ALA A 297 -2.72 6.02 -7.74
C ALA A 297 -1.76 4.91 -8.19
N ASN A 298 -2.28 3.81 -8.71
CA ASN A 298 -1.51 2.59 -8.94
C ASN A 298 -1.47 2.11 -10.39
N GLY A 299 -2.40 2.52 -11.27
CA GLY A 299 -2.52 1.89 -12.57
C GLY A 299 -2.71 0.38 -12.43
N ILE A 300 -1.97 -0.41 -13.20
CA ILE A 300 -2.03 -1.88 -13.11
C ILE A 300 -1.24 -2.47 -11.92
N SER A 301 -0.54 -1.64 -11.15
CA SER A 301 0.33 -2.13 -10.08
C SER A 301 -0.45 -2.51 -8.83
N THR A 302 -0.06 -3.63 -8.23
CA THR A 302 -0.56 -4.12 -6.94
C THR A 302 0.59 -4.71 -6.12
N CYS A 303 0.33 -5.08 -4.87
CA CYS A 303 1.25 -5.86 -4.05
C CYS A 303 0.54 -7.11 -3.50
N VAL A 304 1.29 -8.00 -2.88
CA VAL A 304 0.75 -9.24 -2.31
C VAL A 304 -0.49 -9.02 -1.43
N LYS A 305 -0.50 -7.97 -0.60
CA LYS A 305 -1.63 -7.66 0.29
C LYS A 305 -2.87 -7.22 -0.48
N GLY A 306 -2.74 -6.19 -1.31
CA GLY A 306 -3.86 -5.65 -2.09
C GLY A 306 -4.43 -6.65 -3.10
N LYS A 307 -3.57 -7.48 -3.69
CA LYS A 307 -3.99 -8.49 -4.67
C LYS A 307 -4.65 -9.71 -4.03
N PHE A 308 -4.13 -10.22 -2.88
CA PHE A 308 -4.48 -11.56 -2.42
C PHE A 308 -4.96 -11.66 -0.97
N ALA A 309 -4.70 -10.67 -0.10
CA ALA A 309 -4.94 -10.82 1.33
C ALA A 309 -6.37 -10.45 1.76
N TRP A 310 -7.37 -11.08 1.15
CA TRP A 310 -8.80 -10.84 1.41
C TRP A 310 -9.49 -11.96 2.21
N ASP A 311 -8.76 -12.97 2.65
CA ASP A 311 -9.29 -14.14 3.36
C ASP A 311 -9.98 -13.75 4.68
N PHE A 312 -9.56 -12.64 5.30
CA PHE A 312 -10.14 -12.15 6.55
C PHE A 312 -11.64 -11.84 6.47
N LEU A 313 -12.18 -11.62 5.27
CA LEU A 313 -13.59 -11.26 5.06
C LEU A 313 -14.57 -12.35 5.55
N ASN A 314 -14.15 -13.61 5.38
CA ASN A 314 -14.95 -14.78 5.76
C ASN A 314 -14.27 -15.59 6.89
N ASP A 315 -13.35 -14.99 7.64
CA ASP A 315 -12.75 -15.65 8.80
C ASP A 315 -13.82 -15.95 9.84
N LYS A 316 -13.76 -17.14 10.42
CA LYS A 316 -14.75 -17.62 11.41
C LYS A 316 -14.75 -16.79 12.70
N ALA A 317 -13.68 -16.05 12.96
CA ALA A 317 -13.57 -15.16 14.12
C ALA A 317 -14.17 -13.77 13.87
N ARG A 318 -14.72 -13.48 12.67
CA ARG A 318 -15.43 -12.24 12.41
C ARG A 318 -16.61 -12.09 13.37
N LEU A 319 -16.70 -10.91 13.97
CA LEU A 319 -17.87 -10.53 14.78
C LEU A 319 -19.09 -10.34 13.88
N THR A 320 -20.20 -10.93 14.27
CA THR A 320 -21.47 -10.83 13.54
C THR A 320 -22.60 -10.26 14.39
N THR A 321 -22.45 -10.28 15.71
CA THR A 321 -23.47 -9.87 16.67
C THR A 321 -22.82 -9.01 17.74
N PRO A 322 -23.48 -7.94 18.26
CA PRO A 322 -22.97 -7.18 19.41
C PRO A 322 -22.72 -8.05 20.62
N LEU A 323 -21.67 -7.73 21.37
CA LEU A 323 -21.30 -8.44 22.59
C LEU A 323 -21.36 -7.48 23.80
N ILE A 324 -21.92 -7.95 24.91
CA ILE A 324 -21.91 -7.23 26.19
C ILE A 324 -21.20 -8.10 27.21
N ARG A 325 -20.33 -7.49 28.02
CA ARG A 325 -19.65 -8.18 29.14
C ARG A 325 -20.56 -8.26 30.35
N GLU A 326 -20.78 -9.48 30.84
CA GLU A 326 -21.46 -9.77 32.09
C GLU A 326 -20.66 -10.82 32.86
N ASN A 327 -20.36 -10.55 34.13
CA ASN A 327 -19.59 -11.46 35.00
C ASN A 327 -18.30 -11.98 34.33
N ASP A 328 -17.50 -11.07 33.76
CA ASP A 328 -16.24 -11.33 33.06
C ASP A 328 -16.35 -12.21 31.80
N ARG A 329 -17.55 -12.35 31.26
CA ARG A 329 -17.80 -13.09 30.04
C ARG A 329 -18.60 -12.27 29.05
N PHE A 330 -18.30 -12.41 27.78
CA PHE A 330 -19.11 -11.84 26.73
C PHE A 330 -20.36 -12.70 26.47
N ARG A 331 -21.50 -12.06 26.34
CA ARG A 331 -22.72 -12.64 25.75
C ARG A 331 -23.13 -11.87 24.51
N GLU A 332 -23.82 -12.53 23.61
CA GLU A 332 -24.48 -11.88 22.48
C GLU A 332 -25.64 -10.99 22.94
N ALA A 333 -25.84 -9.89 22.25
CA ALA A 333 -26.89 -8.92 22.50
C ALA A 333 -27.50 -8.41 21.19
N SER A 334 -28.73 -7.90 21.28
CA SER A 334 -29.31 -7.18 20.14
C SER A 334 -28.63 -5.81 19.95
N TRP A 335 -28.72 -5.27 18.74
CA TRP A 335 -28.27 -3.91 18.46
C TRP A 335 -28.96 -2.86 19.33
N ASP A 336 -30.29 -3.03 19.56
CA ASP A 336 -31.05 -2.12 20.39
C ASP A 336 -30.57 -2.12 21.85
N GLU A 337 -30.31 -3.28 22.39
CA GLU A 337 -29.78 -3.43 23.76
C GLU A 337 -28.38 -2.81 23.87
N ALA A 338 -27.48 -3.16 22.95
CA ALA A 338 -26.10 -2.70 22.98
C ALA A 338 -26.00 -1.17 22.84
N LEU A 339 -26.65 -0.61 21.82
CA LEU A 339 -26.60 0.83 21.58
C LEU A 339 -27.33 1.64 22.68
N ALA A 340 -28.43 1.12 23.23
CA ALA A 340 -29.09 1.76 24.36
C ALA A 340 -28.20 1.77 25.62
N LEU A 341 -27.45 0.68 25.87
CA LEU A 341 -26.49 0.60 26.97
C LEU A 341 -25.36 1.62 26.77
N VAL A 342 -24.77 1.67 25.58
CA VAL A 342 -23.68 2.61 25.25
C VAL A 342 -24.15 4.06 25.44
N ALA A 343 -25.27 4.43 24.83
CA ALA A 343 -25.82 5.79 24.93
C ALA A 343 -26.06 6.19 26.40
N ARG A 344 -26.73 5.33 27.16
CA ARG A 344 -27.04 5.59 28.58
C ARG A 344 -25.77 5.74 29.42
N ARG A 345 -24.79 4.86 29.27
CA ARG A 345 -23.54 4.88 30.06
C ARG A 345 -22.68 6.11 29.72
N LEU A 346 -22.50 6.43 28.47
CA LEU A 346 -21.72 7.61 28.05
C LEU A 346 -22.38 8.90 28.54
N LEU A 347 -23.68 9.07 28.36
CA LEU A 347 -24.41 10.24 28.85
C LEU A 347 -24.35 10.35 30.37
N ALA A 348 -24.50 9.24 31.10
CA ALA A 348 -24.41 9.25 32.56
C ALA A 348 -23.01 9.66 33.05
N ILE A 349 -21.94 9.16 32.43
CA ILE A 349 -20.56 9.54 32.78
C ILE A 349 -20.31 11.02 32.47
N ARG A 350 -20.76 11.49 31.30
CA ARG A 350 -20.71 12.91 30.92
C ARG A 350 -21.38 13.80 31.97
N ASP A 351 -22.61 13.44 32.36
CA ASP A 351 -23.44 14.27 33.27
C ASP A 351 -22.89 14.23 34.70
N GLN A 352 -22.24 13.15 35.13
CA GLN A 352 -21.65 13.00 36.46
C GLN A 352 -20.25 13.58 36.58
N SER A 353 -19.40 13.44 35.56
CA SER A 353 -17.96 13.72 35.65
C SER A 353 -17.48 14.77 34.65
N GLY A 354 -18.39 15.32 33.84
CA GLY A 354 -18.07 16.28 32.80
C GLY A 354 -17.67 15.63 31.46
N PRO A 355 -17.67 16.42 30.39
CA PRO A 355 -17.37 15.93 29.02
C PRO A 355 -15.95 15.40 28.87
N GLN A 356 -14.99 15.93 29.62
CA GLN A 356 -13.57 15.50 29.51
C GLN A 356 -13.30 14.11 30.09
N ALA A 357 -14.28 13.54 30.82
CA ALA A 357 -14.21 12.18 31.34
C ALA A 357 -14.43 11.12 30.25
N ILE A 358 -14.64 11.50 29.00
CA ILE A 358 -14.89 10.60 27.87
C ILE A 358 -13.93 10.90 26.73
N GLY A 359 -13.24 9.85 26.26
CA GLY A 359 -12.33 9.89 25.12
C GLY A 359 -12.78 9.03 23.93
N PHE A 360 -12.38 9.42 22.74
CA PHE A 360 -12.66 8.72 21.48
C PHE A 360 -11.38 8.45 20.71
N ILE A 361 -11.18 7.22 20.28
CA ILE A 361 -10.11 6.84 19.35
C ILE A 361 -10.75 6.40 18.03
N GLY A 362 -10.56 7.22 16.98
CA GLY A 362 -11.05 6.95 15.64
C GLY A 362 -10.12 6.08 14.82
N SER A 363 -10.66 5.45 13.82
CA SER A 363 -9.93 4.50 12.97
C SER A 363 -9.22 5.18 11.79
N SER A 364 -7.95 4.84 11.59
CA SER A 364 -7.25 5.10 10.32
C SER A 364 -7.58 4.07 9.22
N LYS A 365 -8.46 3.12 9.52
CA LYS A 365 -9.01 2.11 8.61
C LYS A 365 -10.44 2.43 8.17
N GLY A 366 -11.15 3.24 8.94
CA GLY A 366 -12.49 3.71 8.65
C GLY A 366 -12.52 4.70 7.48
N SER A 367 -13.72 5.02 7.00
CA SER A 367 -13.92 6.02 5.95
C SER A 367 -13.78 7.47 6.50
N ASN A 368 -13.71 8.42 5.59
CA ASN A 368 -13.71 9.86 5.94
C ASN A 368 -15.00 10.26 6.65
N GLU A 369 -16.12 9.71 6.22
CA GLU A 369 -17.45 9.92 6.78
C GLU A 369 -17.53 9.41 8.22
N GLU A 370 -16.90 8.29 8.50
CA GLU A 370 -16.82 7.69 9.84
C GLU A 370 -15.93 8.52 10.78
N ALA A 371 -14.80 9.01 10.26
CA ALA A 371 -13.96 9.95 10.99
C ALA A 371 -14.70 11.25 11.32
N TYR A 372 -15.44 11.79 10.34
CA TYR A 372 -16.29 12.96 10.56
C TYR A 372 -17.34 12.74 11.64
N LEU A 373 -18.05 11.60 11.62
CA LEU A 373 -19.07 11.30 12.62
C LEU A 373 -18.48 11.08 14.01
N THR A 374 -17.31 10.44 14.11
CA THR A 374 -16.64 10.21 15.40
C THR A 374 -16.34 11.53 16.10
N GLN A 375 -15.71 12.48 15.41
CA GLN A 375 -15.43 13.80 15.99
C GLN A 375 -16.70 14.61 16.22
N LYS A 376 -17.75 14.45 15.39
CA LYS A 376 -19.04 15.14 15.57
C LYS A 376 -19.74 14.65 16.83
N ILE A 377 -19.75 13.36 17.13
CA ILE A 377 -20.29 12.80 18.37
C ILE A 377 -19.50 13.35 19.57
N ALA A 378 -18.18 13.28 19.53
CA ALA A 378 -17.32 13.74 20.61
C ALA A 378 -17.57 15.22 20.94
N ARG A 379 -17.56 16.10 19.95
CA ARG A 379 -17.66 17.55 20.12
C ARG A 379 -19.07 18.05 20.33
N LEU A 380 -20.02 17.58 19.52
CA LEU A 380 -21.39 18.10 19.54
C LEU A 380 -22.24 17.47 20.66
N ILE A 381 -22.14 16.16 20.85
CA ILE A 381 -23.00 15.41 21.78
C ILE A 381 -22.38 15.31 23.17
N ILE A 382 -21.12 14.89 23.23
CA ILE A 382 -20.43 14.76 24.50
C ILE A 382 -19.89 16.12 24.97
N GLY A 383 -19.38 16.95 24.08
CA GLY A 383 -18.80 18.27 24.43
C GLY A 383 -17.30 18.20 24.72
N THR A 384 -16.62 17.17 24.27
CA THR A 384 -15.16 16.98 24.46
C THR A 384 -14.38 17.11 23.13
N ASN A 385 -13.15 17.60 23.19
CA ASN A 385 -12.18 17.54 22.12
C ASN A 385 -11.19 16.36 22.31
N SER A 386 -11.40 15.47 23.29
CA SER A 386 -10.62 14.25 23.48
C SER A 386 -11.02 13.21 22.40
N VAL A 387 -10.56 13.48 21.18
CA VAL A 387 -10.73 12.63 20.00
C VAL A 387 -9.44 12.62 19.22
N ASP A 388 -8.91 11.44 18.94
CA ASP A 388 -7.65 11.27 18.22
C ASP A 388 -7.69 9.99 17.35
N ASN A 389 -6.62 9.70 16.62
CA ASN A 389 -6.50 8.52 15.75
C ASN A 389 -5.04 8.04 15.66
N SER A 390 -4.79 6.93 14.95
CA SER A 390 -3.45 6.36 14.83
C SER A 390 -2.42 7.21 14.07
N SER A 391 -2.78 8.39 13.54
CA SER A 391 -1.79 9.35 13.03
C SER A 391 -0.84 9.83 14.14
N ARG A 392 -1.31 9.79 15.39
CA ARG A 392 -0.52 10.08 16.59
C ARG A 392 0.74 9.23 16.65
N TYR A 393 0.61 7.95 16.32
CA TYR A 393 1.72 6.99 16.33
C TYR A 393 2.55 7.00 15.03
N CYS A 394 2.19 7.81 14.04
CA CYS A 394 2.66 7.65 12.67
C CYS A 394 3.29 8.93 12.11
N GLN A 395 2.48 9.82 11.54
CA GLN A 395 2.93 10.96 10.75
C GLN A 395 2.52 12.33 11.32
N ASN A 396 2.03 12.41 12.56
CA ASN A 396 1.81 13.70 13.20
C ASN A 396 3.10 14.53 13.30
N PRO A 397 4.29 13.96 13.57
CA PRO A 397 5.54 14.72 13.51
C PRO A 397 5.80 15.32 12.12
N ALA A 398 5.54 14.57 11.05
CA ALA A 398 5.68 15.10 9.69
C ALA A 398 4.67 16.22 9.41
N THR A 399 3.42 16.05 9.83
CA THR A 399 2.39 17.08 9.72
C THR A 399 2.82 18.36 10.45
N LYS A 400 3.35 18.26 11.68
CA LYS A 400 3.86 19.39 12.45
C LYS A 400 5.04 20.07 11.76
N GLY A 401 6.03 19.29 11.32
CA GLY A 401 7.20 19.82 10.64
C GLY A 401 6.88 20.58 9.35
N LEU A 402 5.95 20.05 8.55
CA LEU A 402 5.48 20.70 7.32
C LEU A 402 4.58 21.91 7.61
N PHE A 403 3.69 21.84 8.61
CA PHE A 403 2.87 22.99 8.97
C PHE A 403 3.70 24.21 9.36
N ARG A 404 4.79 24.03 10.12
CA ARG A 404 5.63 25.17 10.54
C ARG A 404 6.58 25.68 9.46
N THR A 405 6.82 24.90 8.39
CA THR A 405 7.73 25.30 7.30
C THR A 405 7.01 25.74 6.04
N VAL A 406 5.96 25.01 5.60
CA VAL A 406 5.27 25.22 4.31
C VAL A 406 3.75 25.38 4.44
N GLY A 407 3.18 25.17 5.62
CA GLY A 407 1.79 25.47 5.95
C GLY A 407 0.75 24.41 5.60
N TYR A 408 1.12 23.29 4.95
CA TYR A 408 0.27 22.12 4.76
C TYR A 408 0.97 20.85 5.24
N GLY A 409 0.24 19.93 5.83
CA GLY A 409 0.77 18.69 6.42
C GLY A 409 0.67 17.45 5.54
N GLY A 410 0.60 17.60 4.22
CA GLY A 410 0.51 16.50 3.26
C GLY A 410 1.61 16.51 2.22
N ASP A 411 1.64 15.49 1.35
CA ASP A 411 2.60 15.38 0.24
C ASP A 411 2.52 16.62 -0.67
N ALA A 412 3.68 17.13 -1.09
CA ALA A 412 3.74 18.34 -1.93
C ALA A 412 3.12 18.15 -3.32
N GLY A 413 3.21 16.95 -3.87
CA GLY A 413 2.68 16.57 -5.18
C GLY A 413 2.01 15.20 -5.16
N THR A 414 1.92 14.57 -6.33
CA THR A 414 1.34 13.25 -6.52
C THR A 414 2.41 12.15 -6.57
N ILE A 415 1.98 10.89 -6.47
CA ILE A 415 2.86 9.73 -6.71
C ILE A 415 3.48 9.79 -8.11
N GLU A 416 2.75 10.36 -9.08
CA GLU A 416 3.26 10.57 -10.45
C GLU A 416 4.38 11.61 -10.50
N ASP A 417 4.38 12.61 -9.61
CA ASP A 417 5.44 13.62 -9.56
C ASP A 417 6.79 13.06 -9.09
N LEU A 418 6.79 11.94 -8.34
CA LEU A 418 8.02 11.23 -7.98
C LEU A 418 8.80 10.74 -9.21
N HIS A 419 8.11 10.39 -10.30
CA HIS A 419 8.76 10.00 -11.57
C HIS A 419 9.49 11.15 -12.26
N LYS A 420 9.08 12.40 -11.99
CA LYS A 420 9.63 13.60 -12.61
C LYS A 420 10.87 14.13 -11.87
N ALA A 421 11.13 13.64 -10.67
CA ALA A 421 12.29 14.02 -9.90
C ALA A 421 13.58 13.48 -10.55
N SER A 422 14.63 14.30 -10.59
CA SER A 422 15.96 13.83 -10.98
C SER A 422 16.64 13.03 -9.87
N LEU A 423 16.36 13.39 -8.62
CA LEU A 423 16.84 12.71 -7.43
C LEU A 423 15.68 12.47 -6.44
N ILE A 424 15.56 11.24 -5.96
CA ILE A 424 14.75 10.91 -4.78
C ILE A 424 15.68 10.61 -3.62
N VAL A 425 15.46 11.29 -2.50
CA VAL A 425 16.12 11.02 -1.22
C VAL A 425 15.12 10.26 -0.33
N ILE A 426 15.43 9.03 0.03
CA ILE A 426 14.59 8.19 0.88
C ILE A 426 15.20 8.16 2.28
N VAL A 427 14.50 8.67 3.28
CA VAL A 427 14.98 8.78 4.66
C VAL A 427 14.08 7.97 5.59
N GLY A 428 14.63 7.03 6.35
CA GLY A 428 13.88 6.24 7.33
C GLY A 428 12.64 5.56 6.76
N SER A 429 12.74 5.02 5.52
CA SER A 429 11.61 4.41 4.81
C SER A 429 12.01 3.17 4.02
N ASN A 430 11.61 2.00 4.49
CA ASN A 430 11.64 0.78 3.68
C ASN A 430 10.43 0.75 2.72
N THR A 431 10.49 1.59 1.70
CA THR A 431 9.37 1.82 0.77
C THR A 431 8.96 0.54 0.03
N ALA A 432 9.91 -0.35 -0.30
CA ALA A 432 9.65 -1.60 -1.01
C ALA A 432 8.73 -2.56 -0.24
N GLU A 433 8.81 -2.60 1.08
CA GLU A 433 7.97 -3.46 1.91
C GLU A 433 6.72 -2.73 2.45
N ASN A 434 6.82 -1.41 2.72
CA ASN A 434 5.73 -0.62 3.30
C ASN A 434 4.75 -0.06 2.26
N HIS A 435 5.27 0.42 1.12
CA HIS A 435 4.52 1.04 0.02
C HIS A 435 4.96 0.46 -1.33
N PRO A 436 4.79 -0.86 -1.57
CA PRO A 436 5.44 -1.57 -2.67
C PRO A 436 5.17 -0.97 -4.05
N VAL A 437 3.95 -0.45 -4.29
CA VAL A 437 3.59 0.15 -5.57
C VAL A 437 4.34 1.46 -5.83
N ILE A 438 4.56 2.29 -4.80
CA ILE A 438 5.39 3.49 -4.93
C ILE A 438 6.85 3.10 -5.20
N ALA A 439 7.36 2.10 -4.46
CA ALA A 439 8.71 1.59 -4.69
C ALA A 439 8.89 1.03 -6.11
N ALA A 440 7.90 0.28 -6.64
CA ALA A 440 7.93 -0.21 -8.02
C ALA A 440 8.05 0.94 -9.02
N ARG A 441 7.30 2.03 -8.82
CA ARG A 441 7.40 3.23 -9.66
C ARG A 441 8.75 3.92 -9.55
N MET A 442 9.33 4.07 -8.37
CA MET A 442 10.69 4.61 -8.20
C MET A 442 11.73 3.73 -8.88
N LYS A 443 11.63 2.40 -8.73
CA LYS A 443 12.50 1.44 -9.41
C LYS A 443 12.41 1.56 -10.93
N ALA A 444 11.19 1.68 -11.46
CA ALA A 444 10.94 1.86 -12.90
C ALA A 444 11.49 3.21 -13.40
N ALA A 445 11.28 4.29 -12.66
CA ALA A 445 11.82 5.61 -13.00
C ALA A 445 13.36 5.62 -13.04
N LYS A 446 14.00 4.98 -12.06
CA LYS A 446 15.46 4.79 -12.07
C LYS A 446 15.91 3.98 -13.29
N LYS A 447 15.25 2.87 -13.59
CA LYS A 447 15.62 1.96 -14.69
C LYS A 447 15.45 2.59 -16.08
N HIS A 448 14.33 3.31 -16.28
CA HIS A 448 13.92 3.79 -17.60
C HIS A 448 14.23 5.27 -17.87
N HIS A 449 14.31 6.08 -16.81
CA HIS A 449 14.48 7.53 -16.93
C HIS A 449 15.77 8.04 -16.29
N GLY A 450 16.62 7.15 -15.74
CA GLY A 450 17.90 7.54 -15.15
C GLY A 450 17.76 8.32 -13.84
N GLN A 451 16.62 8.23 -13.16
CA GLN A 451 16.42 8.86 -11.85
C GLN A 451 17.43 8.33 -10.84
N GLN A 452 18.04 9.25 -10.08
CA GLN A 452 18.98 8.89 -9.03
C GLN A 452 18.26 8.63 -7.69
N LEU A 453 18.82 7.74 -6.88
CA LEU A 453 18.34 7.41 -5.55
C LEU A 453 19.44 7.60 -4.51
N LEU A 454 19.15 8.36 -3.46
CA LEU A 454 19.91 8.43 -2.22
C LEU A 454 19.07 7.82 -1.09
N VAL A 455 19.60 6.82 -0.40
CA VAL A 455 18.90 6.20 0.74
C VAL A 455 19.67 6.44 2.03
N VAL A 456 18.96 6.93 3.04
CA VAL A 456 19.47 7.22 4.39
C VAL A 456 18.66 6.40 5.38
N ASP A 457 19.21 5.29 5.85
CA ASP A 457 18.50 4.33 6.72
C ASP A 457 19.51 3.47 7.50
N PRO A 458 19.28 3.17 8.79
CA PRO A 458 20.16 2.28 9.54
C PRO A 458 20.12 0.83 9.03
N ARG A 459 19.03 0.42 8.40
CA ARG A 459 18.83 -0.93 7.86
C ARG A 459 18.96 -0.97 6.35
N ARG A 460 19.82 -1.83 5.82
CA ARG A 460 19.96 -2.07 4.38
C ARG A 460 18.75 -2.86 3.87
N HIS A 461 17.99 -2.31 2.95
CA HIS A 461 16.81 -2.90 2.35
C HIS A 461 16.84 -2.76 0.82
N GLU A 462 15.83 -3.29 0.09
CA GLU A 462 15.83 -3.33 -1.38
C GLU A 462 16.14 -1.97 -2.02
N MET A 463 15.55 -0.88 -1.51
CA MET A 463 15.82 0.44 -2.08
C MET A 463 17.25 0.90 -1.82
N ALA A 464 17.87 0.51 -0.69
CA ALA A 464 19.28 0.78 -0.40
C ALA A 464 20.20 0.02 -1.36
N ASP A 465 19.87 -1.23 -1.72
CA ASP A 465 20.64 -2.00 -2.70
C ASP A 465 20.55 -1.46 -4.13
N ARG A 466 19.50 -0.73 -4.43
CA ARG A 466 19.27 -0.09 -5.74
C ARG A 466 19.72 1.38 -5.77
N ALA A 467 20.13 1.95 -4.65
CA ALA A 467 20.51 3.34 -4.54
C ALA A 467 21.85 3.65 -5.24
N ASP A 468 21.99 4.85 -5.79
CA ASP A 468 23.28 5.38 -6.26
C ASP A 468 24.20 5.69 -5.08
N ARG A 469 23.58 6.07 -3.93
CA ARG A 469 24.26 6.24 -2.65
C ARG A 469 23.37 5.70 -1.51
N TYR A 470 23.96 4.93 -0.62
CA TYR A 470 23.34 4.46 0.62
C TYR A 470 24.17 4.92 1.81
N LEU A 471 23.51 5.61 2.73
CA LEU A 471 24.09 6.11 3.97
C LEU A 471 23.48 5.34 5.15
N ARG A 472 24.30 4.56 5.82
CA ARG A 472 23.89 3.81 7.03
C ARG A 472 24.14 4.67 8.26
N ILE A 473 23.20 5.53 8.62
CA ILE A 473 23.32 6.42 9.78
C ILE A 473 22.91 5.71 11.09
N ARG A 474 23.42 6.23 12.22
CA ARG A 474 22.93 5.82 13.54
C ARG A 474 21.49 6.32 13.74
N PRO A 475 20.60 5.51 14.39
CA PRO A 475 19.24 5.96 14.70
C PRO A 475 19.20 7.26 15.50
N GLY A 476 18.26 8.17 15.20
CA GLY A 476 18.08 9.45 15.90
C GLY A 476 19.08 10.55 15.53
N THR A 477 19.84 10.38 14.45
CA THR A 477 20.84 11.35 14.01
C THR A 477 20.48 12.10 12.72
N ASP A 478 19.27 11.90 12.22
CA ASP A 478 18.77 12.46 10.96
C ASP A 478 18.78 13.99 10.92
N ILE A 479 18.47 14.67 12.05
CA ILE A 479 18.54 16.14 12.17
C ILE A 479 19.95 16.64 11.89
N VAL A 480 20.96 15.94 12.41
CA VAL A 480 22.38 16.29 12.22
C VAL A 480 22.75 16.13 10.76
N TRP A 481 22.38 15.00 10.14
CA TRP A 481 22.61 14.75 8.73
C TRP A 481 21.97 15.85 7.86
N ALA A 482 20.67 16.08 8.02
CA ALA A 482 19.92 17.02 7.18
C ALA A 482 20.42 18.47 7.36
N SER A 483 20.75 18.87 8.60
CA SER A 483 21.29 20.21 8.90
C SER A 483 22.69 20.39 8.35
N ALA A 484 23.54 19.35 8.39
CA ALA A 484 24.85 19.40 7.76
C ALA A 484 24.76 19.52 6.23
N MET A 485 23.81 18.81 5.61
CA MET A 485 23.52 18.97 4.18
C MET A 485 23.08 20.41 3.88
N ALA A 486 22.13 20.97 4.64
CA ALA A 486 21.68 22.35 4.46
C ALA A 486 22.82 23.37 4.63
N ARG A 487 23.70 23.19 5.62
CA ARG A 487 24.91 24.01 5.77
C ARG A 487 25.82 23.92 4.58
N TYR A 488 26.10 22.71 4.10
CA TYR A 488 26.90 22.48 2.91
C TYR A 488 26.35 23.21 1.68
N MET A 489 25.03 23.21 1.50
CA MET A 489 24.38 23.95 0.39
C MET A 489 24.73 25.46 0.45
N PHE A 490 24.66 26.08 1.63
CA PHE A 490 25.05 27.48 1.78
C PHE A 490 26.56 27.71 1.58
N ASP A 491 27.39 26.90 2.19
CA ASP A 491 28.86 27.09 2.18
C ASP A 491 29.47 26.87 0.78
N HIS A 492 28.83 26.06 -0.10
CA HIS A 492 29.34 25.69 -1.42
C HIS A 492 28.51 26.26 -2.59
N GLY A 493 27.54 27.15 -2.32
CA GLY A 493 26.81 27.86 -3.35
C GLY A 493 25.72 27.00 -4.07
N TYR A 494 25.24 25.95 -3.42
CA TYR A 494 24.12 25.13 -3.89
C TYR A 494 22.76 25.62 -3.38
N ALA A 495 22.73 26.58 -2.46
CA ALA A 495 21.49 27.21 -2.01
C ALA A 495 20.86 28.04 -3.12
N ASP A 496 19.56 27.93 -3.32
CA ASP A 496 18.81 28.77 -4.27
C ASP A 496 18.51 30.13 -3.62
N GLU A 497 19.50 31.03 -3.65
CA GLU A 497 19.39 32.35 -3.04
C GLU A 497 18.25 33.20 -3.63
N ALA A 498 17.92 32.99 -4.91
CA ALA A 498 16.80 33.71 -5.56
C ALA A 498 15.44 33.25 -5.02
N PHE A 499 15.27 31.93 -4.88
CA PHE A 499 14.08 31.34 -4.29
C PHE A 499 13.95 31.74 -2.80
N LEU A 500 15.04 31.68 -2.06
CA LEU A 500 15.08 32.05 -0.64
C LEU A 500 14.65 33.53 -0.45
N ALA A 501 15.23 34.45 -1.21
CA ALA A 501 14.89 35.88 -1.16
C ALA A 501 13.42 36.15 -1.52
N ALA A 502 12.87 35.44 -2.51
CA ALA A 502 11.52 35.64 -3.02
C ALA A 502 10.43 35.01 -2.16
N HIS A 503 10.70 33.80 -1.59
CA HIS A 503 9.65 32.93 -1.08
C HIS A 503 9.83 32.45 0.35
N VAL A 504 10.93 32.80 1.04
CA VAL A 504 11.24 32.21 2.35
C VAL A 504 11.56 33.29 3.39
N ASN A 505 11.05 33.09 4.60
CA ASN A 505 11.32 33.89 5.78
C ASN A 505 12.37 33.26 6.68
N GLN A 506 13.01 34.04 7.56
CA GLN A 506 13.97 33.61 8.59
C GLN A 506 15.26 32.98 8.02
N VAL A 507 15.68 33.36 6.82
CA VAL A 507 16.85 32.77 6.12
C VAL A 507 18.15 33.03 6.93
N ASP A 508 18.38 34.26 7.42
CA ASP A 508 19.62 34.63 8.12
C ASP A 508 19.74 33.96 9.49
N GLU A 509 18.63 33.90 10.23
CA GLU A 509 18.53 33.21 11.53
C GLU A 509 18.80 31.71 11.36
N TYR A 510 18.22 31.11 10.34
CA TYR A 510 18.43 29.69 10.03
C TYR A 510 19.88 29.42 9.66
N ARG A 511 20.47 30.23 8.75
CA ARG A 511 21.88 30.11 8.33
C ARG A 511 22.82 30.19 9.53
N GLN A 512 22.57 31.13 10.47
CA GLN A 512 23.37 31.23 11.69
C GLN A 512 23.21 30.01 12.58
N SER A 513 22.00 29.44 12.69
CA SER A 513 21.74 28.24 13.51
C SER A 513 22.48 26.99 13.02
N LEU A 514 22.86 26.95 11.75
CA LEU A 514 23.61 25.83 11.16
C LEU A 514 25.11 25.79 11.57
N ALA A 515 25.61 26.81 12.24
CA ALA A 515 27.04 26.91 12.61
C ALA A 515 27.63 25.65 13.32
N PRO A 516 26.92 24.92 14.19
CA PRO A 516 27.42 23.69 14.80
C PRO A 516 27.51 22.49 13.85
N PHE A 517 26.70 22.45 12.78
CA PHE A 517 26.54 21.27 11.94
C PHE A 517 27.58 21.18 10.83
N THR A 518 28.87 21.07 11.22
CA THR A 518 29.93 20.80 10.27
C THR A 518 29.92 19.35 9.77
N LEU A 519 30.59 19.05 8.66
CA LEU A 519 30.68 17.66 8.19
C LEU A 519 31.43 16.76 9.18
N GLU A 520 32.42 17.29 9.88
CA GLU A 520 33.16 16.55 10.92
C GLU A 520 32.25 16.24 12.12
N PHE A 521 31.46 17.22 12.58
CA PHE A 521 30.49 17.00 13.64
C PHE A 521 29.42 15.97 13.19
N ALA A 522 28.96 16.11 11.96
CA ALA A 522 27.98 15.15 11.42
C ALA A 522 28.58 13.74 11.30
N ALA A 523 29.85 13.61 10.89
CA ALA A 523 30.53 12.32 10.80
C ALA A 523 30.62 11.63 12.18
N ASP A 524 31.00 12.36 13.20
CA ASP A 524 31.11 11.85 14.57
C ASP A 524 29.77 11.34 15.10
N ILE A 525 28.69 12.13 14.92
CA ILE A 525 27.36 11.80 15.44
C ILE A 525 26.69 10.71 14.62
N THR A 526 26.69 10.81 13.29
CA THR A 526 25.95 9.88 12.41
C THR A 526 26.65 8.54 12.21
N GLY A 527 27.98 8.50 12.44
CA GLY A 527 28.83 7.34 12.16
C GLY A 527 29.22 7.19 10.68
N LEU A 528 28.91 8.20 9.86
CA LEU A 528 29.36 8.30 8.46
C LEU A 528 30.74 8.94 8.36
N THR A 529 31.41 8.75 7.23
CA THR A 529 32.65 9.47 6.93
C THR A 529 32.36 10.86 6.34
N VAL A 530 33.27 11.77 6.43
CA VAL A 530 33.19 13.10 5.80
C VAL A 530 33.03 12.94 4.27
N ASP A 531 33.71 11.97 3.68
CA ASP A 531 33.63 11.71 2.23
C ASP A 531 32.22 11.22 1.80
N GLU A 532 31.56 10.35 2.59
CA GLU A 532 30.20 9.92 2.35
C GLU A 532 29.20 11.09 2.45
N LEU A 533 29.38 11.94 3.47
CA LEU A 533 28.56 13.14 3.66
C LEU A 533 28.75 14.14 2.51
N THR A 534 30.00 14.38 2.10
CA THR A 534 30.34 15.27 0.97
C THR A 534 29.69 14.76 -0.34
N ALA A 535 29.85 13.46 -0.63
CA ALA A 535 29.30 12.87 -1.84
C ALA A 535 27.76 12.93 -1.87
N ALA A 536 27.10 12.78 -0.71
CA ALA A 536 25.64 12.94 -0.61
C ALA A 536 25.22 14.40 -0.79
N ALA A 537 25.95 15.34 -0.21
CA ALA A 537 25.67 16.77 -0.36
C ALA A 537 25.84 17.23 -1.82
N GLU A 538 26.90 16.81 -2.50
CA GLU A 538 27.10 17.08 -3.93
C GLU A 538 26.01 16.46 -4.81
N LEU A 539 25.55 15.25 -4.48
CA LEU A 539 24.45 14.61 -5.20
C LEU A 539 23.16 15.43 -5.08
N ILE A 540 22.83 15.92 -3.87
CA ILE A 540 21.67 16.78 -3.64
C ILE A 540 21.85 18.14 -4.33
N GLY A 541 23.00 18.79 -4.17
CA GLY A 541 23.28 20.12 -4.70
C GLY A 541 23.28 20.21 -6.22
N ASN A 542 23.74 19.15 -6.89
CA ASN A 542 23.77 19.08 -8.36
C ASN A 542 22.47 18.61 -9.00
N ALA A 543 21.50 18.12 -8.22
CA ALA A 543 20.26 17.59 -8.76
C ALA A 543 19.31 18.71 -9.20
N PRO A 544 18.85 18.75 -10.47
CA PRO A 544 17.91 19.76 -10.99
C PRO A 544 16.56 19.78 -10.24
N SER A 545 16.15 18.66 -9.68
CA SER A 545 14.92 18.53 -8.90
C SER A 545 15.05 17.40 -7.87
N VAL A 546 14.61 17.68 -6.65
CA VAL A 546 14.73 16.77 -5.51
C VAL A 546 13.39 16.55 -4.85
N CYS A 547 13.00 15.28 -4.71
CA CYS A 547 11.96 14.84 -3.78
C CYS A 547 12.59 14.18 -2.56
N ILE A 548 12.15 14.55 -1.36
CA ILE A 548 12.51 13.83 -0.14
C ILE A 548 11.29 13.00 0.31
N VAL A 549 11.49 11.70 0.43
CA VAL A 549 10.48 10.73 0.86
C VAL A 549 10.87 10.18 2.22
N TRP A 550 9.99 10.27 3.21
CA TRP A 550 10.26 9.71 4.53
C TRP A 550 9.06 8.98 5.12
N ALA A 551 9.30 8.16 6.14
CA ALA A 551 8.27 7.41 6.83
C ALA A 551 8.52 7.39 8.35
N MET A 552 8.03 6.36 9.02
CA MET A 552 8.08 6.23 10.48
C MET A 552 9.51 6.10 11.05
N GLY A 553 10.51 5.76 10.23
CA GLY A 553 11.92 5.81 10.63
C GLY A 553 12.41 7.23 10.94
N VAL A 554 11.71 8.26 10.44
CA VAL A 554 11.94 9.67 10.79
C VAL A 554 11.05 10.13 11.93
N THR A 555 9.77 9.75 11.89
CA THR A 555 8.74 10.35 12.75
C THR A 555 8.57 9.69 14.09
N GLN A 556 8.98 8.43 14.27
CA GLN A 556 8.84 7.69 15.53
C GLN A 556 10.07 7.81 16.43
N HIS A 557 10.54 9.03 16.60
CA HIS A 557 11.63 9.44 17.49
C HIS A 557 11.19 10.52 18.49
N SER A 558 11.94 10.69 19.54
CA SER A 558 11.71 11.75 20.55
C SER A 558 11.76 13.17 19.96
N HIS A 559 12.30 13.35 18.77
CA HIS A 559 12.38 14.60 18.01
C HIS A 559 11.93 14.43 16.54
N GLY A 560 10.90 13.64 16.31
CA GLY A 560 10.41 13.34 14.96
C GLY A 560 9.85 14.56 14.21
N ALA A 561 9.25 15.51 14.91
CA ALA A 561 8.76 16.77 14.36
C ALA A 561 9.93 17.66 13.89
N ASP A 562 10.99 17.75 14.67
CA ASP A 562 12.18 18.48 14.31
C ASP A 562 12.94 17.83 13.14
N THR A 563 13.01 16.50 13.12
CA THR A 563 13.59 15.76 11.99
C THR A 563 12.82 16.04 10.69
N SER A 564 11.49 15.98 10.73
CA SER A 564 10.67 16.31 9.57
C SER A 564 10.82 17.77 9.13
N THR A 565 11.03 18.68 10.06
CA THR A 565 11.34 20.10 9.80
C THR A 565 12.71 20.23 9.11
N ALA A 566 13.75 19.52 9.57
CA ALA A 566 15.07 19.56 8.98
C ALA A 566 15.05 19.12 7.51
N LEU A 567 14.28 18.08 7.18
CA LEU A 567 14.08 17.62 5.80
C LEU A 567 13.37 18.67 4.94
N SER A 568 12.34 19.32 5.47
CA SER A 568 11.64 20.41 4.77
C SER A 568 12.52 21.65 4.61
N ASN A 569 13.32 22.00 5.62
CA ASN A 569 14.29 23.09 5.52
C ASN A 569 15.32 22.84 4.41
N LEU A 570 15.83 21.61 4.26
CA LEU A 570 16.77 21.25 3.20
C LEU A 570 16.17 21.46 1.81
N LEU A 571 14.89 21.08 1.63
CA LEU A 571 14.15 21.33 0.39
C LEU A 571 13.95 22.83 0.12
N LEU A 572 13.67 23.63 1.16
CA LEU A 572 13.53 25.08 1.02
C LEU A 572 14.87 25.74 0.65
N VAL A 573 15.97 25.33 1.28
CA VAL A 573 17.32 25.85 0.96
C VAL A 573 17.69 25.62 -0.49
N THR A 574 17.30 24.48 -1.05
CA THR A 574 17.60 24.10 -2.43
C THR A 574 16.52 24.47 -3.44
N GLY A 575 15.49 25.25 -3.07
CA GLY A 575 14.40 25.69 -3.94
C GLY A 575 13.53 24.54 -4.48
N ASN A 576 13.41 23.43 -3.75
CA ASN A 576 12.71 22.23 -4.20
C ASN A 576 11.27 22.15 -3.68
N TYR A 577 10.46 23.18 -3.99
CA TYR A 577 9.01 23.22 -3.80
C TYR A 577 8.32 23.96 -4.96
N GLY A 578 7.04 23.67 -5.14
CA GLY A 578 6.15 24.41 -6.05
C GLY A 578 6.32 24.10 -7.54
N ARG A 579 7.11 23.12 -7.92
CA ARG A 579 7.32 22.66 -9.31
C ARG A 579 7.30 21.13 -9.41
N PRO A 580 6.94 20.55 -10.58
CA PRO A 580 6.90 19.09 -10.75
C PRO A 580 8.25 18.43 -10.42
N GLY A 581 8.20 17.28 -9.77
CA GLY A 581 9.38 16.53 -9.38
C GLY A 581 10.13 17.09 -8.18
N THR A 582 9.48 17.91 -7.34
CA THR A 582 10.08 18.47 -6.12
C THR A 582 9.14 18.33 -4.92
N GLY A 583 9.68 18.48 -3.71
CA GLY A 583 8.95 18.60 -2.46
C GLY A 583 9.10 17.44 -1.49
N GLY A 584 8.43 17.58 -0.36
CA GLY A 584 8.39 16.59 0.72
C GLY A 584 7.22 15.62 0.58
N TYR A 585 7.50 14.34 0.80
CA TYR A 585 6.53 13.24 0.67
C TYR A 585 6.55 12.35 1.91
N PRO A 586 5.83 12.72 2.98
CA PRO A 586 5.70 11.89 4.18
C PRO A 586 4.76 10.70 3.93
N MET A 587 5.30 9.55 3.57
CA MET A 587 4.52 8.36 3.23
C MET A 587 3.59 7.91 4.34
N ARG A 588 2.28 8.04 4.13
CA ARG A 588 1.25 7.66 5.11
C ARG A 588 1.13 6.14 5.22
N GLY A 589 1.10 5.62 6.45
CA GLY A 589 1.14 4.18 6.71
C GLY A 589 -0.15 3.45 6.39
N HIS A 590 -1.30 3.93 6.90
CA HIS A 590 -2.62 3.31 6.70
C HIS A 590 -3.34 3.88 5.49
N ASN A 591 -4.32 3.09 4.98
CA ASN A 591 -5.14 3.45 3.83
C ASN A 591 -5.89 4.77 3.98
N ASN A 592 -6.30 5.14 5.19
CA ASN A 592 -7.04 6.37 5.46
C ASN A 592 -6.50 7.17 6.67
N VAL A 593 -5.23 7.02 7.05
CA VAL A 593 -4.66 7.81 8.16
C VAL A 593 -4.63 9.31 7.83
N GLN A 594 -4.47 9.66 6.56
CA GLN A 594 -4.59 11.03 6.09
C GLN A 594 -6.03 11.51 6.28
N GLY A 595 -7.03 10.78 5.79
CA GLY A 595 -8.44 11.15 5.89
C GLY A 595 -8.97 11.17 7.31
N ALA A 596 -8.54 10.26 8.19
CA ALA A 596 -8.94 10.31 9.59
C ALA A 596 -8.53 11.64 10.25
N SER A 597 -7.33 12.13 9.93
CA SER A 597 -6.86 13.45 10.40
C SER A 597 -7.55 14.60 9.67
N ASP A 598 -7.67 14.52 8.36
CA ASP A 598 -8.29 15.53 7.49
C ASP A 598 -9.75 15.81 7.90
N PHE A 599 -10.49 14.76 8.29
CA PHE A 599 -11.90 14.84 8.72
C PHE A 599 -12.09 14.97 10.24
N GLY A 600 -11.04 15.34 10.96
CA GLY A 600 -11.12 15.94 12.28
C GLY A 600 -11.01 15.00 13.49
N CYS A 601 -10.61 13.72 13.32
CA CYS A 601 -10.23 12.88 14.45
C CYS A 601 -8.85 13.30 15.01
N LEU A 602 -8.75 14.53 15.49
CA LEU A 602 -7.56 15.13 16.11
C LEU A 602 -7.99 16.06 17.25
N LYS A 603 -7.32 16.00 18.39
CA LYS A 603 -7.69 16.80 19.58
C LYS A 603 -7.70 18.31 19.36
N ASN A 604 -6.90 18.80 18.41
CA ASN A 604 -6.66 20.23 18.18
C ASN A 604 -7.46 20.82 17.01
N TYR A 605 -8.08 19.99 16.15
CA TYR A 605 -8.60 20.44 14.87
C TYR A 605 -9.98 19.87 14.54
N TYR A 606 -10.84 20.73 14.02
CA TYR A 606 -12.01 20.36 13.23
C TYR A 606 -11.56 19.83 11.85
N PRO A 607 -12.46 19.26 11.04
CA PRO A 607 -12.14 18.88 9.65
C PRO A 607 -11.48 20.01 8.87
N GLY A 608 -10.51 19.68 8.02
CA GLY A 608 -9.72 20.66 7.27
C GLY A 608 -8.64 21.37 8.07
N TYR A 609 -8.23 20.82 9.23
CA TYR A 609 -7.22 21.39 10.13
C TYR A 609 -7.57 22.77 10.71
N GLU A 610 -8.85 23.06 10.84
CA GLU A 610 -9.34 24.28 11.44
C GLU A 610 -9.21 24.18 12.99
N SER A 611 -8.51 25.14 13.61
CA SER A 611 -8.18 25.07 15.05
C SER A 611 -9.42 25.12 15.93
N VAL A 612 -9.50 24.21 16.92
CA VAL A 612 -10.56 24.24 17.93
C VAL A 612 -10.46 25.46 18.86
N SER A 613 -9.24 26.02 19.03
CA SER A 613 -8.97 27.19 19.89
C SER A 613 -9.35 28.54 19.26
N ASP A 614 -9.75 28.56 17.99
CA ASP A 614 -10.15 29.76 17.27
C ASP A 614 -11.67 30.01 17.47
N GLU A 615 -12.02 31.13 18.07
CA GLU A 615 -13.42 31.50 18.30
C GLU A 615 -14.24 31.65 17.03
N THR A 616 -13.61 32.10 15.92
CA THR A 616 -14.28 32.27 14.62
C THR A 616 -14.59 30.90 14.02
N VAL A 617 -13.64 29.99 14.11
CA VAL A 617 -13.80 28.59 13.69
C VAL A 617 -14.90 27.91 14.53
N ARG A 618 -14.85 28.05 15.85
CA ARG A 618 -15.89 27.54 16.74
C ARG A 618 -17.27 28.03 16.35
N ALA A 619 -17.42 29.35 16.14
CA ALA A 619 -18.70 29.96 15.76
C ALA A 619 -19.19 29.43 14.38
N LYS A 620 -18.29 29.24 13.44
CA LYS A 620 -18.59 28.65 12.13
C LYS A 620 -19.16 27.22 12.28
N TRP A 621 -18.50 26.35 13.01
CA TRP A 621 -18.93 24.97 13.23
C TRP A 621 -20.21 24.88 14.06
N ALA A 622 -20.34 25.68 15.10
CA ALA A 622 -21.55 25.77 15.90
C ALA A 622 -22.79 26.19 15.08
N LYS A 623 -22.61 27.20 14.22
CA LYS A 623 -23.67 27.64 13.29
C LYS A 623 -24.07 26.53 12.33
N ALA A 624 -23.11 25.85 11.76
CA ALA A 624 -23.36 24.75 10.79
C ALA A 624 -24.10 23.56 11.44
N TRP A 625 -23.77 23.24 12.71
CA TRP A 625 -24.44 22.19 13.48
C TRP A 625 -25.70 22.65 14.22
N GLY A 626 -26.08 23.91 14.11
CA GLY A 626 -27.33 24.46 14.70
C GLY A 626 -27.29 24.54 16.21
N VAL A 627 -26.14 24.79 16.82
CA VAL A 627 -25.96 24.92 18.28
C VAL A 627 -25.35 26.26 18.67
N ALA A 628 -25.48 26.64 19.93
CA ALA A 628 -24.79 27.81 20.49
C ALA A 628 -23.27 27.53 20.52
N PRO A 629 -22.40 28.50 20.19
CA PRO A 629 -20.94 28.32 20.18
C PRO A 629 -20.38 27.77 21.51
N GLU A 630 -20.96 28.15 22.65
CA GLU A 630 -20.54 27.74 24.00
C GLU A 630 -20.71 26.23 24.24
N LYS A 631 -21.45 25.51 23.37
CA LYS A 631 -21.59 24.07 23.44
C LYS A 631 -20.31 23.35 22.95
N LEU A 632 -19.49 24.04 22.15
CA LEU A 632 -18.25 23.51 21.62
C LEU A 632 -17.07 24.08 22.43
N SER A 633 -16.20 23.20 22.93
CA SER A 633 -15.01 23.58 23.70
C SER A 633 -13.97 24.28 22.84
N LEU A 634 -13.31 25.32 23.39
CA LEU A 634 -12.10 25.94 22.82
C LEU A 634 -10.81 25.26 23.29
N GLU A 635 -10.89 24.44 24.34
CA GLU A 635 -9.72 23.76 24.88
C GLU A 635 -9.40 22.53 24.05
N ALA A 636 -8.11 22.31 23.77
CA ALA A 636 -7.66 21.07 23.19
C ALA A 636 -8.00 19.90 24.12
N GLY A 637 -8.41 18.77 23.55
CA GLY A 637 -8.66 17.55 24.31
C GLY A 637 -7.40 16.77 24.63
N SER A 638 -7.57 15.57 25.15
CA SER A 638 -6.50 14.58 25.33
C SER A 638 -6.27 13.79 24.02
N ASP A 639 -5.01 13.49 23.73
CA ASP A 639 -4.67 12.53 22.67
C ASP A 639 -4.71 11.09 23.19
N ASN A 640 -4.39 10.12 22.33
CA ASN A 640 -4.50 8.69 22.63
C ASN A 640 -3.73 8.31 23.92
N PHE A 641 -2.49 8.81 24.10
CA PHE A 641 -1.69 8.49 25.28
C PHE A 641 -2.19 9.18 26.51
N GLU A 642 -2.51 10.48 26.40
CA GLU A 642 -3.08 11.25 27.49
C GLU A 642 -4.40 10.64 27.96
N MET A 643 -5.24 10.10 27.05
CA MET A 643 -6.49 9.42 27.42
C MET A 643 -6.23 8.18 28.29
N VAL A 644 -5.20 7.38 27.94
CA VAL A 644 -4.82 6.20 28.71
C VAL A 644 -4.26 6.59 30.09
N GLU A 645 -3.36 7.58 30.16
CA GLU A 645 -2.84 8.10 31.42
C GLU A 645 -3.96 8.68 32.30
N HIS A 646 -4.87 9.43 31.70
CA HIS A 646 -6.03 9.97 32.38
C HIS A 646 -7.03 8.90 32.83
N ALA A 647 -7.07 7.75 32.17
CA ALA A 647 -7.85 6.59 32.61
C ALA A 647 -7.30 6.03 33.95
N ARG A 648 -5.99 5.89 34.09
CA ARG A 648 -5.32 5.42 35.30
C ARG A 648 -5.57 6.35 36.48
N THR A 649 -5.68 7.65 36.22
CA THR A 649 -5.97 8.67 37.27
C THR A 649 -7.48 8.95 37.46
N LYS A 650 -8.35 8.21 36.77
CA LYS A 650 -9.82 8.38 36.74
C LYS A 650 -10.30 9.74 36.25
N GLN A 651 -9.46 10.51 35.57
CA GLN A 651 -9.87 11.72 34.85
C GLN A 651 -10.67 11.36 33.59
N VAL A 652 -10.21 10.34 32.81
CA VAL A 652 -11.01 9.69 31.78
C VAL A 652 -11.62 8.43 32.39
N ARG A 653 -12.94 8.31 32.29
CA ARG A 653 -13.73 7.23 32.88
C ARG A 653 -14.36 6.32 31.84
N ALA A 654 -14.54 6.84 30.63
CA ALA A 654 -15.01 6.04 29.50
C ALA A 654 -14.22 6.31 28.23
N MET A 655 -14.06 5.28 27.41
CA MET A 655 -13.51 5.40 26.07
C MET A 655 -14.35 4.68 25.03
N TYR A 656 -14.36 5.23 23.81
CA TYR A 656 -14.95 4.61 22.62
C TYR A 656 -13.86 4.45 21.57
N VAL A 657 -13.48 3.20 21.28
CA VAL A 657 -12.40 2.85 20.36
C VAL A 657 -12.99 2.23 19.09
N ILE A 658 -12.64 2.76 17.93
CA ILE A 658 -13.16 2.35 16.63
C ILE A 658 -12.01 1.80 15.78
N GLY A 659 -12.03 0.49 15.47
CA GLY A 659 -11.13 -0.15 14.51
C GLY A 659 -9.64 0.11 14.78
N GLU A 660 -9.24 0.14 16.05
CA GLU A 660 -7.87 0.39 16.50
C GLU A 660 -7.43 -0.67 17.50
N GLU A 661 -6.21 -1.18 17.33
CA GLU A 661 -5.62 -2.22 18.18
C GLU A 661 -4.71 -1.60 19.27
N THR A 662 -5.19 -0.59 19.98
CA THR A 662 -4.46 0.21 20.98
C THR A 662 -3.70 -0.66 21.98
N ALA A 663 -4.34 -1.70 22.54
CA ALA A 663 -3.71 -2.62 23.50
C ALA A 663 -2.48 -3.38 22.97
N PHE A 664 -2.21 -3.31 21.68
CA PHE A 664 -1.04 -3.94 21.03
C PHE A 664 -0.13 -2.95 20.33
N SER A 665 -0.72 -1.90 19.75
CA SER A 665 -0.02 -0.95 18.88
C SER A 665 0.67 0.16 19.65
N ASP A 666 0.15 0.53 20.81
CA ASP A 666 0.67 1.64 21.58
C ASP A 666 1.97 1.26 22.29
N ALA A 667 2.83 2.27 22.44
CA ALA A 667 4.03 2.15 23.24
C ALA A 667 3.68 1.88 24.71
N ASP A 668 4.59 1.21 25.41
CA ASP A 668 4.37 0.80 26.78
C ASP A 668 3.01 0.08 26.96
N SER A 669 2.84 -1.02 26.25
CA SER A 669 1.56 -1.76 26.25
C SER A 669 1.11 -2.22 27.63
N THR A 670 1.99 -2.32 28.61
CA THR A 670 1.65 -2.61 30.01
C THR A 670 0.81 -1.47 30.60
N ASN A 671 1.26 -0.23 30.43
CA ASN A 671 0.54 0.98 30.85
C ASN A 671 -0.84 1.07 30.21
N VAL A 672 -0.93 0.73 28.91
CA VAL A 672 -2.20 0.71 28.17
C VAL A 672 -3.18 -0.31 28.75
N HIS A 673 -2.71 -1.50 29.08
CA HIS A 673 -3.55 -2.54 29.71
C HIS A 673 -4.08 -2.12 31.09
N GLU A 674 -3.23 -1.48 31.89
CA GLU A 674 -3.64 -0.90 33.18
C GLU A 674 -4.70 0.20 32.97
N GLY A 675 -4.47 1.14 32.06
CA GLY A 675 -5.41 2.20 31.73
C GLY A 675 -6.78 1.67 31.30
N PHE A 676 -6.82 0.68 30.41
CA PHE A 676 -8.09 0.07 29.99
C PHE A 676 -8.79 -0.69 31.11
N THR A 677 -8.04 -1.35 31.98
CA THR A 677 -8.60 -2.04 33.15
C THR A 677 -9.20 -1.06 34.17
N ASP A 678 -8.64 0.15 34.26
CA ASP A 678 -9.11 1.20 35.16
C ASP A 678 -10.33 1.95 34.65
N LEU A 679 -10.72 1.83 33.38
CA LEU A 679 -11.93 2.49 32.85
C LEU A 679 -13.20 1.98 33.53
N ASP A 680 -14.16 2.86 33.73
CA ASP A 680 -15.50 2.50 34.19
C ASP A 680 -16.39 1.99 33.08
N PHE A 681 -16.03 2.31 31.82
CA PHE A 681 -16.76 1.86 30.63
C PHE A 681 -15.91 1.94 29.36
N LEU A 682 -15.73 0.84 28.68
CA LEU A 682 -15.02 0.76 27.40
C LEU A 682 -15.92 0.16 26.31
N VAL A 683 -16.06 0.90 25.21
CA VAL A 683 -16.74 0.42 24.01
C VAL A 683 -15.71 0.22 22.91
N VAL A 684 -15.72 -0.93 22.26
CA VAL A 684 -14.87 -1.22 21.09
C VAL A 684 -15.74 -1.62 19.92
N GLN A 685 -15.54 -0.94 18.79
CA GLN A 685 -16.20 -1.22 17.52
C GLN A 685 -15.15 -1.78 16.57
N ASP A 686 -15.23 -3.07 16.21
CA ASP A 686 -14.17 -3.75 15.44
C ASP A 686 -14.75 -4.90 14.59
N LEU A 687 -13.93 -5.44 13.69
CA LEU A 687 -14.23 -6.63 12.88
C LEU A 687 -14.07 -7.94 13.66
N PHE A 688 -13.21 -7.95 14.67
CA PHE A 688 -12.79 -9.12 15.45
C PHE A 688 -12.78 -8.81 16.93
N LEU A 689 -12.84 -9.84 17.75
CA LEU A 689 -12.55 -9.72 19.18
C LEU A 689 -11.02 -9.55 19.35
N SER A 690 -10.55 -8.33 19.03
CA SER A 690 -9.14 -7.93 19.08
C SER A 690 -8.60 -7.91 20.51
N ARG A 691 -7.29 -7.69 20.68
CA ARG A 691 -6.69 -7.57 22.03
C ARG A 691 -7.31 -6.38 22.79
N THR A 692 -7.55 -5.27 22.10
CA THR A 692 -8.26 -4.12 22.66
C THR A 692 -9.71 -4.49 23.03
N ALA A 693 -10.42 -5.17 22.15
CA ALA A 693 -11.80 -5.59 22.40
C ALA A 693 -11.94 -6.56 23.59
N GLN A 694 -10.87 -7.27 23.96
CA GLN A 694 -10.88 -8.13 25.14
C GLN A 694 -11.01 -7.39 26.47
N PHE A 695 -10.74 -6.08 26.51
CA PHE A 695 -10.95 -5.22 27.67
C PHE A 695 -12.36 -4.59 27.70
N ALA A 696 -13.07 -4.59 26.59
CA ALA A 696 -14.32 -3.84 26.42
C ALA A 696 -15.47 -4.36 27.28
N ASP A 697 -16.38 -3.47 27.68
CA ASP A 697 -17.69 -3.79 28.24
C ASP A 697 -18.71 -4.08 27.14
N VAL A 698 -18.60 -3.38 26.00
CA VAL A 698 -19.43 -3.58 24.81
C VAL A 698 -18.56 -3.68 23.57
N VAL A 699 -18.79 -4.71 22.75
CA VAL A 699 -18.13 -4.86 21.44
C VAL A 699 -19.19 -4.80 20.34
N LEU A 700 -18.99 -3.89 19.38
CA LEU A 700 -19.90 -3.65 18.28
C LEU A 700 -19.31 -4.18 16.98
N PRO A 701 -19.98 -5.10 16.25
CA PRO A 701 -19.47 -5.70 15.02
C PRO A 701 -19.54 -4.73 13.84
N ALA A 702 -18.38 -4.30 13.37
CA ALA A 702 -18.20 -3.38 12.25
C ALA A 702 -18.04 -4.09 10.90
N CYS A 703 -18.05 -3.32 9.81
CA CYS A 703 -17.86 -3.79 8.44
C CYS A 703 -16.55 -3.27 7.85
N PRO A 704 -15.80 -4.10 7.11
CA PRO A 704 -14.68 -3.64 6.29
C PRO A 704 -15.18 -2.84 5.07
N SER A 705 -14.28 -2.08 4.43
CA SER A 705 -14.62 -1.20 3.31
C SER A 705 -15.32 -1.89 2.13
N ILE A 706 -15.05 -3.17 1.91
CA ILE A 706 -15.69 -3.95 0.84
C ILE A 706 -17.16 -4.30 1.11
N GLU A 707 -17.61 -4.17 2.37
CA GLU A 707 -18.99 -4.42 2.81
C GLU A 707 -19.79 -3.12 3.03
N LYS A 708 -19.29 -1.98 2.57
CA LYS A 708 -19.93 -0.66 2.69
C LYS A 708 -19.47 0.29 1.59
N ASP A 709 -20.14 1.43 1.46
CA ASP A 709 -19.75 2.56 0.60
C ASP A 709 -19.04 3.63 1.45
N GLY A 710 -18.18 4.44 0.84
CA GLY A 710 -17.44 5.49 1.53
C GLY A 710 -16.28 6.06 0.73
N THR A 711 -15.49 6.91 1.39
CA THR A 711 -14.30 7.52 0.78
C THR A 711 -13.06 7.37 1.67
N PHE A 712 -11.87 7.35 1.03
CA PHE A 712 -10.57 7.42 1.68
C PHE A 712 -9.74 8.57 1.12
N VAL A 713 -8.76 9.03 1.91
CA VAL A 713 -7.69 9.93 1.45
C VAL A 713 -6.37 9.19 1.53
N ASN A 714 -5.70 9.01 0.40
CA ASN A 714 -4.40 8.35 0.33
C ASN A 714 -3.23 9.30 0.71
N THR A 715 -1.98 8.79 0.64
CA THR A 715 -0.79 9.58 1.00
C THR A 715 -0.63 10.85 0.18
N GLU A 716 -0.98 10.83 -1.12
CA GLU A 716 -0.89 11.99 -2.01
C GLU A 716 -2.07 12.96 -1.92
N ARG A 717 -2.82 12.96 -0.80
CA ARG A 717 -3.99 13.84 -0.58
C ARG A 717 -5.17 13.55 -1.51
N ARG A 718 -5.19 12.40 -2.15
CA ARG A 718 -6.22 11.98 -3.11
C ARG A 718 -7.42 11.39 -2.40
N ILE A 719 -8.58 12.01 -2.56
CA ILE A 719 -9.88 11.52 -2.10
C ILE A 719 -10.42 10.55 -3.15
N GLN A 720 -10.70 9.32 -2.74
CA GLN A 720 -11.14 8.22 -3.62
C GLN A 720 -12.38 7.57 -3.02
N ARG A 721 -13.38 7.25 -3.87
CA ARG A 721 -14.57 6.51 -3.47
C ARG A 721 -14.36 5.00 -3.64
N PHE A 722 -14.80 4.23 -2.65
CA PHE A 722 -14.95 2.77 -2.72
C PHE A 722 -16.43 2.39 -2.62
N TYR A 723 -16.80 1.25 -3.18
CA TYR A 723 -18.19 0.81 -3.30
C TYR A 723 -18.40 -0.53 -2.61
N GLU A 724 -19.61 -0.75 -2.11
CA GLU A 724 -20.03 -2.04 -1.54
C GLU A 724 -19.97 -3.15 -2.60
N ALA A 725 -19.07 -4.11 -2.42
CA ALA A 725 -18.92 -5.27 -3.30
C ALA A 725 -19.73 -6.47 -2.81
N MET A 726 -19.97 -6.58 -1.52
CA MET A 726 -20.76 -7.65 -0.90
C MET A 726 -21.50 -7.13 0.34
N PRO A 727 -22.62 -7.73 0.72
CA PRO A 727 -23.35 -7.31 1.91
C PRO A 727 -22.54 -7.57 3.19
N PRO A 728 -22.85 -6.88 4.29
CA PRO A 728 -22.29 -7.16 5.62
C PRO A 728 -22.42 -8.64 6.04
N LEU A 729 -21.45 -9.11 6.84
CA LEU A 729 -21.47 -10.47 7.36
C LEU A 729 -22.38 -10.59 8.59
N GLY A 730 -23.39 -11.42 8.52
CA GLY A 730 -24.36 -11.59 9.64
C GLY A 730 -25.08 -10.27 9.95
N ASP A 731 -25.15 -9.90 11.22
CA ASP A 731 -25.76 -8.66 11.68
C ASP A 731 -24.76 -7.49 11.84
N SER A 732 -23.51 -7.62 11.34
CA SER A 732 -22.54 -6.52 11.37
C SER A 732 -23.05 -5.32 10.57
N ARG A 733 -22.63 -4.11 10.95
CA ARG A 733 -23.12 -2.87 10.34
C ARG A 733 -21.95 -1.98 9.88
N PRO A 734 -22.14 -1.20 8.81
CA PRO A 734 -21.25 -0.11 8.47
C PRO A 734 -21.03 0.84 9.65
N ASP A 735 -19.81 1.25 9.91
CA ASP A 735 -19.45 2.07 11.06
C ASP A 735 -20.21 3.40 11.09
N TRP A 736 -20.37 4.05 9.92
CA TRP A 736 -21.15 5.30 9.83
C TRP A 736 -22.60 5.10 10.28
N ARG A 737 -23.19 3.94 10.03
CA ARG A 737 -24.56 3.61 10.46
C ARG A 737 -24.62 3.37 11.96
N ILE A 738 -23.65 2.65 12.53
CA ILE A 738 -23.55 2.44 13.99
C ILE A 738 -23.48 3.80 14.70
N LEU A 739 -22.63 4.70 14.23
CA LEU A 739 -22.44 6.04 14.82
C LEU A 739 -23.71 6.91 14.67
N THR A 740 -24.38 6.85 13.53
CA THR A 740 -25.65 7.58 13.31
C THR A 740 -26.76 7.07 14.24
N GLU A 741 -26.91 5.76 14.34
CA GLU A 741 -27.90 5.15 15.24
C GLU A 741 -27.59 5.39 16.72
N LEU A 742 -26.33 5.45 17.11
CA LEU A 742 -25.90 5.83 18.46
C LEU A 742 -26.25 7.28 18.76
N ALA A 743 -25.95 8.19 17.83
CA ALA A 743 -26.28 9.61 17.96
C ALA A 743 -27.80 9.84 18.14
N ALA A 744 -28.62 9.12 17.37
CA ALA A 744 -30.09 9.18 17.50
C ALA A 744 -30.56 8.75 18.89
N ARG A 745 -29.97 7.70 19.50
CA ARG A 745 -30.27 7.29 20.88
C ARG A 745 -29.78 8.26 21.95
N MET A 746 -28.80 9.09 21.59
CA MET A 746 -28.32 10.20 22.46
C MET A 746 -29.09 11.52 22.23
N GLY A 747 -30.20 11.47 21.47
CA GLY A 747 -31.08 12.61 21.20
C GLY A 747 -30.72 13.45 19.97
N HIS A 748 -29.81 12.96 19.11
CA HIS A 748 -29.38 13.65 17.90
C HIS A 748 -29.62 12.79 16.65
N ASP A 749 -30.84 12.78 16.13
CA ASP A 749 -31.17 12.11 14.89
C ASP A 749 -30.80 13.00 13.67
N TRP A 750 -29.73 12.65 13.00
CA TRP A 750 -29.24 13.38 11.81
C TRP A 750 -29.88 12.94 10.49
N GLY A 751 -30.63 11.84 10.50
CA GLY A 751 -31.36 11.34 9.34
C GLY A 751 -30.51 10.87 8.15
N TYR A 752 -29.21 10.58 8.36
CA TYR A 752 -28.37 10.06 7.29
C TYR A 752 -28.80 8.65 6.88
N THR A 753 -29.00 8.47 5.60
CA THR A 753 -29.35 7.18 4.98
C THR A 753 -28.25 6.67 4.04
N HIS A 754 -27.28 7.51 3.69
CA HIS A 754 -26.15 7.16 2.82
C HIS A 754 -24.93 8.02 3.20
N PRO A 755 -23.70 7.50 3.13
CA PRO A 755 -22.47 8.22 3.52
C PRO A 755 -22.21 9.48 2.67
N SER A 756 -22.75 9.56 1.44
CA SER A 756 -22.65 10.78 0.62
C SER A 756 -23.25 12.02 1.29
N GLN A 757 -24.27 11.86 2.12
CA GLN A 757 -24.89 12.97 2.87
C GLN A 757 -23.96 13.49 3.96
N ILE A 758 -23.18 12.60 4.56
CA ILE A 758 -22.16 12.93 5.57
C ILE A 758 -21.01 13.70 4.92
N MET A 759 -20.52 13.21 3.77
CA MET A 759 -19.52 13.92 2.99
C MET A 759 -20.00 15.29 2.53
N ALA A 760 -21.24 15.41 2.06
CA ALA A 760 -21.82 16.68 1.63
C ALA A 760 -21.89 17.68 2.79
N GLU A 761 -22.24 17.26 4.00
CA GLU A 761 -22.21 18.12 5.18
C GLU A 761 -20.76 18.56 5.48
N ALA A 762 -19.82 17.64 5.58
CA ALA A 762 -18.42 17.94 5.86
C ALA A 762 -17.82 18.92 4.84
N ALA A 763 -18.05 18.69 3.55
CA ALA A 763 -17.57 19.52 2.46
C ALA A 763 -18.22 20.92 2.45
N SER A 764 -19.47 21.04 2.91
CA SER A 764 -20.16 22.35 3.00
C SER A 764 -19.58 23.26 4.08
N ILE A 765 -18.86 22.69 5.06
CA ILE A 765 -18.33 23.42 6.21
C ILE A 765 -16.82 23.60 6.11
N ALA A 766 -16.08 22.53 5.85
CA ALA A 766 -14.62 22.55 5.82
C ALA A 766 -14.11 23.10 4.48
N THR A 767 -13.44 24.25 4.52
CA THR A 767 -12.96 24.96 3.32
C THR A 767 -12.03 24.14 2.44
N LEU A 768 -11.21 23.26 3.06
CA LEU A 768 -10.25 22.40 2.37
C LEU A 768 -10.92 21.43 1.38
N PHE A 769 -12.19 21.08 1.61
CA PHE A 769 -12.97 20.09 0.86
C PHE A 769 -14.19 20.67 0.14
N ALA A 770 -14.29 21.98 0.02
CA ALA A 770 -15.51 22.70 -0.42
C ALA A 770 -16.13 22.19 -1.74
N GLY A 771 -15.32 21.62 -2.64
CA GLY A 771 -15.78 21.08 -3.93
C GLY A 771 -15.89 19.56 -3.99
N VAL A 772 -15.75 18.84 -2.88
CA VAL A 772 -15.81 17.38 -2.87
C VAL A 772 -17.26 16.90 -2.90
N SER A 773 -17.58 15.99 -3.82
CA SER A 773 -18.87 15.31 -3.84
C SER A 773 -18.76 13.88 -4.41
N TYR A 774 -19.70 13.02 -4.04
CA TYR A 774 -19.72 11.63 -4.52
C TYR A 774 -19.89 11.56 -6.05
N GLU A 775 -20.63 12.50 -6.65
CA GLU A 775 -20.82 12.56 -8.10
C GLU A 775 -19.48 12.84 -8.82
N ARG A 776 -18.63 13.70 -8.25
CA ARG A 776 -17.29 13.97 -8.79
C ARG A 776 -16.30 12.85 -8.55
N LEU A 777 -16.57 11.95 -7.60
CA LEU A 777 -15.77 10.77 -7.30
C LEU A 777 -16.30 9.49 -7.96
N GLU A 778 -17.27 9.60 -8.88
CA GLU A 778 -17.87 8.45 -9.55
C GLU A 778 -16.87 7.75 -10.48
N GLY A 779 -17.01 6.45 -10.63
CA GLY A 779 -16.12 5.63 -11.45
C GLY A 779 -14.67 5.67 -10.95
N TRP A 780 -13.70 5.93 -11.80
CA TRP A 780 -12.27 6.04 -11.48
C TRP A 780 -11.84 7.47 -11.13
N ASN A 781 -12.77 8.42 -11.07
CA ASN A 781 -12.49 9.79 -10.71
C ASN A 781 -12.03 9.92 -9.26
N SER A 782 -11.26 10.95 -8.98
CA SER A 782 -10.73 11.28 -7.66
C SER A 782 -10.43 12.77 -7.58
N GLN A 783 -10.33 13.31 -6.38
CA GLN A 783 -10.02 14.73 -6.16
C GLN A 783 -8.84 14.86 -5.19
N LEU A 784 -7.95 15.81 -5.45
CA LEU A 784 -6.78 16.11 -4.61
C LEU A 784 -7.01 17.41 -3.86
N TRP A 785 -7.03 17.33 -2.52
CA TRP A 785 -7.23 18.55 -1.72
C TRP A 785 -5.96 19.45 -1.70
N PRO A 786 -6.12 20.78 -1.54
CA PRO A 786 -7.34 21.58 -1.46
C PRO A 786 -8.23 21.45 -2.70
N VAL A 787 -9.56 21.27 -2.51
CA VAL A 787 -10.53 21.21 -3.60
C VAL A 787 -11.36 22.49 -3.58
N LYS A 788 -11.30 23.26 -4.68
CA LYS A 788 -12.06 24.51 -4.83
C LYS A 788 -13.57 24.23 -4.90
N PRO A 789 -14.43 25.23 -4.60
CA PRO A 789 -15.89 25.05 -4.66
C PRO A 789 -16.43 24.57 -6.01
N ASP A 790 -15.77 24.90 -7.12
CA ASP A 790 -16.10 24.42 -8.47
C ASP A 790 -15.67 22.96 -8.74
N GLY A 791 -14.93 22.36 -7.81
CA GLY A 791 -14.43 20.97 -7.88
C GLY A 791 -13.03 20.85 -8.44
N GLU A 792 -12.36 21.97 -8.75
CA GLU A 792 -10.96 21.91 -9.19
C GLU A 792 -10.03 21.37 -8.08
N SER A 793 -9.27 20.35 -8.43
CA SER A 793 -8.26 19.73 -7.56
C SER A 793 -6.94 20.50 -7.57
N THR A 794 -6.14 20.33 -6.51
CA THR A 794 -4.78 20.89 -6.41
C THR A 794 -3.74 19.75 -6.40
N PRO A 795 -3.34 19.22 -7.57
CA PRO A 795 -2.39 18.11 -7.65
C PRO A 795 -1.01 18.44 -7.08
N LEU A 796 -0.54 19.66 -7.31
CA LEU A 796 0.75 20.16 -6.85
C LEU A 796 0.53 21.37 -5.95
N LEU A 797 1.03 21.30 -4.73
CA LEU A 797 0.99 22.39 -3.76
C LEU A 797 2.09 23.43 -4.05
N TYR A 798 1.92 24.62 -3.50
CA TYR A 798 2.92 25.69 -3.45
C TYR A 798 3.28 26.34 -4.80
N THR A 799 2.55 26.08 -5.87
CA THR A 799 2.78 26.70 -7.18
C THR A 799 2.58 28.23 -7.19
N ASN A 800 1.74 28.72 -6.28
CA ASN A 800 1.39 30.15 -6.16
C ASN A 800 1.76 30.77 -4.80
N GLY A 801 2.67 30.13 -4.08
CA GLY A 801 3.07 30.51 -2.72
C GLY A 801 2.71 29.47 -1.67
N PHE A 802 3.18 29.69 -0.47
CA PHE A 802 3.03 28.80 0.68
C PHE A 802 1.76 29.14 1.49
N ASN A 803 1.28 28.19 2.29
CA ASN A 803 0.05 28.35 3.04
C ASN A 803 0.24 29.16 4.36
N PHE A 804 0.72 30.39 4.19
CA PHE A 804 0.87 31.40 5.24
C PHE A 804 0.24 32.72 4.79
N PRO A 805 -0.08 33.62 5.74
CA PRO A 805 -0.76 34.88 5.41
C PRO A 805 -0.01 35.76 4.40
N ASP A 806 1.32 35.71 4.38
CA ASP A 806 2.19 36.45 3.44
C ASP A 806 2.60 35.61 2.23
N GLY A 807 2.14 34.35 2.14
CA GLY A 807 2.45 33.42 1.05
C GLY A 807 3.89 32.91 1.06
N ARG A 808 4.67 33.11 2.14
CA ARG A 808 6.08 32.76 2.22
C ARG A 808 6.31 31.58 3.18
N ALA A 809 7.18 30.67 2.83
CA ALA A 809 7.65 29.58 3.70
C ALA A 809 8.52 30.11 4.85
N VAL A 810 8.76 29.29 5.83
CA VAL A 810 9.58 29.64 7.01
C VAL A 810 10.68 28.60 7.18
N LEU A 811 11.93 29.03 7.20
CA LEU A 811 13.05 28.22 7.67
C LEU A 811 13.07 28.24 9.19
N TYR A 812 13.07 27.06 9.80
CA TYR A 812 12.93 26.92 11.25
C TYR A 812 14.25 26.43 11.87
N PRO A 813 14.91 27.26 12.71
CA PRO A 813 16.15 26.87 13.41
C PRO A 813 15.94 25.68 14.33
N LEU A 814 16.84 24.70 14.29
CA LEU A 814 16.77 23.47 15.06
C LEU A 814 18.02 23.27 15.92
N LYS A 815 17.82 22.53 17.02
CA LYS A 815 18.90 22.04 17.87
C LYS A 815 18.82 20.53 17.93
N TRP A 816 19.94 19.86 17.71
CA TRP A 816 19.97 18.43 17.91
C TRP A 816 20.11 18.08 19.39
N GLN A 817 19.38 17.05 19.77
CA GLN A 817 19.51 16.39 21.07
C GLN A 817 19.69 14.87 20.81
N PRO A 818 20.47 14.17 21.66
CA PRO A 818 20.61 12.71 21.50
C PRO A 818 19.27 12.02 21.68
N PRO A 819 19.09 10.79 21.13
CA PRO A 819 17.92 9.96 21.37
C PRO A 819 17.62 9.83 22.86
N ALA A 820 16.33 9.85 23.23
CA ALA A 820 15.90 9.76 24.62
C ALA A 820 16.28 8.42 25.27
N GLU A 821 16.36 7.35 24.47
CA GLU A 821 16.91 6.05 24.87
C GLU A 821 17.98 5.62 23.86
N ALA A 822 19.17 5.34 24.37
CA ALA A 822 20.32 4.87 23.61
C ALA A 822 20.95 3.65 24.33
N PRO A 823 21.70 2.81 23.60
CA PRO A 823 22.48 1.74 24.22
C PRO A 823 23.45 2.25 25.31
N ASP A 824 23.59 1.47 26.38
CA ASP A 824 24.52 1.70 27.48
C ASP A 824 25.24 0.39 27.89
N ASP A 825 25.96 0.40 29.00
CA ASP A 825 26.73 -0.75 29.46
C ASP A 825 25.85 -1.98 29.82
N GLU A 826 24.57 -1.79 30.17
CA GLU A 826 23.64 -2.86 30.51
C GLU A 826 22.77 -3.31 29.34
N TYR A 827 22.27 -2.36 28.56
CA TYR A 827 21.41 -2.56 27.38
C TYR A 827 22.20 -2.14 26.14
N ASP A 828 23.13 -2.98 25.73
CA ASP A 828 24.20 -2.63 24.80
C ASP A 828 23.86 -2.66 23.33
N LEU A 829 22.60 -3.01 22.98
CA LEU A 829 22.16 -3.14 21.60
C LEU A 829 21.01 -2.19 21.27
N ALA A 830 21.11 -1.51 20.13
CA ALA A 830 20.02 -0.71 19.58
C ALA A 830 19.01 -1.61 18.84
N LEU A 831 17.75 -1.63 19.27
CA LEU A 831 16.71 -2.37 18.60
C LEU A 831 15.80 -1.46 17.78
N ASN A 832 15.83 -1.62 16.46
CA ASN A 832 14.89 -0.97 15.56
C ASN A 832 13.75 -1.93 15.20
N ASN A 833 12.61 -1.39 14.81
CA ASN A 833 11.46 -2.19 14.42
C ASN A 833 10.81 -1.67 13.12
N GLY A 834 10.02 -2.50 12.47
CA GLY A 834 9.36 -2.10 11.24
C GLY A 834 8.42 -3.15 10.66
N ARG A 835 7.89 -2.87 9.48
CA ARG A 835 6.98 -3.76 8.76
C ARG A 835 7.73 -4.73 7.85
N MET A 836 7.03 -5.81 7.50
CA MET A 836 7.39 -6.75 6.43
C MET A 836 6.39 -6.68 5.29
N LEU A 837 6.79 -7.17 4.11
CA LEU A 837 6.00 -7.08 2.88
C LEU A 837 4.63 -7.78 3.02
N GLU A 838 4.59 -8.96 3.61
CA GLU A 838 3.43 -9.85 3.61
C GLU A 838 2.35 -9.42 4.61
N HIS A 839 2.76 -8.77 5.68
CA HIS A 839 1.88 -8.43 6.78
C HIS A 839 1.59 -6.94 6.88
N PHE A 840 0.52 -6.62 7.60
CA PHE A 840 0.12 -5.25 7.89
C PHE A 840 -0.25 -5.10 9.36
N GLN A 841 0.43 -4.18 10.06
CA GLN A 841 0.22 -3.86 11.48
C GLN A 841 0.18 -5.11 12.38
N SER A 842 -0.79 -5.19 13.30
CA SER A 842 -1.00 -6.30 14.23
C SER A 842 -1.47 -7.61 13.60
N THR A 843 -1.45 -7.74 12.27
CA THR A 843 -1.93 -8.86 11.47
C THR A 843 -3.44 -9.16 11.56
N ASN A 844 -4.23 -8.29 12.18
CA ASN A 844 -5.68 -8.51 12.33
C ASN A 844 -6.44 -8.77 11.02
N GLN A 845 -5.93 -8.31 9.89
CA GLN A 845 -6.45 -8.63 8.56
C GLN A 845 -5.53 -9.62 7.82
N SER A 846 -4.27 -9.25 7.59
CA SER A 846 -3.34 -10.05 6.77
C SER A 846 -2.96 -11.40 7.39
N GLY A 847 -3.06 -11.56 8.69
CA GLY A 847 -2.78 -12.80 9.42
C GLY A 847 -3.97 -13.74 9.57
N ARG A 848 -5.19 -13.34 9.12
CA ARG A 848 -6.40 -14.16 9.27
C ARG A 848 -6.57 -15.21 8.19
N GLY A 849 -5.83 -15.15 7.12
CA GLY A 849 -5.85 -16.17 6.07
C GLY A 849 -4.60 -17.05 6.11
N GLY A 850 -4.75 -18.35 6.00
CA GLY A 850 -3.62 -19.27 5.98
C GLY A 850 -2.65 -19.01 4.82
N ARG A 851 -3.13 -18.44 3.72
CA ARG A 851 -2.33 -18.19 2.52
C ARG A 851 -1.27 -17.11 2.73
N THR A 852 -1.62 -15.97 3.29
CA THR A 852 -0.66 -14.89 3.57
C THR A 852 0.31 -15.31 4.70
N MET A 853 -0.21 -15.96 5.75
CA MET A 853 0.61 -16.50 6.82
C MET A 853 1.63 -17.52 6.35
N SER A 854 1.34 -18.31 5.31
CA SER A 854 2.29 -19.29 4.80
C SER A 854 3.53 -18.68 4.12
N LEU A 855 3.49 -17.42 3.72
CA LEU A 855 4.64 -16.71 3.17
C LEU A 855 5.59 -16.21 4.26
N SER A 856 5.08 -15.75 5.39
CA SER A 856 5.84 -15.22 6.52
C SER A 856 5.17 -15.64 7.84
N PRO A 857 5.30 -16.92 8.23
CA PRO A 857 4.60 -17.44 9.41
C PRO A 857 5.27 -17.04 10.72
N ASP A 858 6.55 -16.69 10.68
CA ASP A 858 7.39 -16.63 11.85
C ASP A 858 7.81 -15.21 12.21
N TRP A 859 8.00 -14.99 13.50
CA TRP A 859 8.57 -13.77 14.08
C TRP A 859 10.05 -14.01 14.35
N PHE A 860 10.91 -13.03 14.07
CA PHE A 860 12.37 -13.15 14.21
C PHE A 860 13.03 -11.81 14.49
N VAL A 861 14.25 -11.85 15.02
CA VAL A 861 15.14 -10.68 15.12
C VAL A 861 16.31 -10.82 14.16
N GLU A 862 16.57 -9.78 13.39
CA GLU A 862 17.76 -9.67 12.53
C GLU A 862 18.98 -9.23 13.36
N ILE A 863 20.10 -9.94 13.16
CA ILE A 863 21.39 -9.65 13.80
C ILE A 863 22.50 -9.71 12.75
N SER A 864 23.52 -8.85 12.90
CA SER A 864 24.65 -8.85 11.97
C SER A 864 25.53 -10.11 12.13
N PRO A 865 26.18 -10.58 11.05
CA PRO A 865 27.09 -11.72 11.14
C PRO A 865 28.22 -11.51 12.16
N GLN A 866 28.74 -10.30 12.27
CA GLN A 866 29.77 -9.95 13.24
C GLN A 866 29.24 -10.11 14.68
N LEU A 867 28.12 -9.49 15.01
CA LEU A 867 27.53 -9.55 16.36
C LEU A 867 27.10 -10.98 16.71
N ALA A 868 26.59 -11.75 15.73
CA ALA A 868 26.23 -13.15 15.91
C ALA A 868 27.46 -13.98 16.31
N ALA A 869 28.60 -13.79 15.65
CA ALA A 869 29.86 -14.47 15.99
C ALA A 869 30.38 -14.05 17.37
N GLU A 870 30.35 -12.76 17.73
CA GLU A 870 30.72 -12.24 19.05
C GLU A 870 29.90 -12.84 20.18
N ARG A 871 28.60 -13.09 19.95
CA ARG A 871 27.63 -13.65 20.92
C ARG A 871 27.49 -15.19 20.85
N GLY A 872 28.21 -15.83 19.93
CA GLY A 872 28.13 -17.30 19.75
C GLY A 872 26.75 -17.79 19.29
N LEU A 873 26.07 -17.01 18.43
CA LEU A 873 24.76 -17.30 17.88
C LEU A 873 24.85 -17.94 16.50
N LEU A 874 23.96 -18.88 16.26
CA LEU A 874 23.72 -19.50 14.95
C LEU A 874 22.34 -19.16 14.43
N GLU A 875 22.14 -19.33 13.12
CA GLU A 875 20.86 -19.13 12.46
C GLU A 875 19.75 -19.94 13.14
N GLY A 876 18.64 -19.28 13.46
CA GLY A 876 17.49 -19.90 14.14
C GLY A 876 17.64 -20.05 15.65
N ASP A 877 18.77 -19.73 16.27
CA ASP A 877 18.90 -19.73 17.71
C ASP A 877 17.84 -18.84 18.37
N TRP A 878 17.30 -19.30 19.50
CA TRP A 878 16.38 -18.50 20.29
C TRP A 878 17.13 -17.60 21.25
N VAL A 879 16.70 -16.33 21.26
CA VAL A 879 17.24 -15.32 22.16
C VAL A 879 16.13 -14.67 22.97
N LYS A 880 16.47 -14.24 24.17
CA LYS A 880 15.67 -13.35 24.99
C LYS A 880 16.19 -11.92 24.79
N LEU A 881 15.33 -11.04 24.30
CA LEU A 881 15.57 -9.61 24.26
C LEU A 881 14.92 -8.98 25.48
N THR A 882 15.67 -8.20 26.23
CA THR A 882 15.18 -7.53 27.44
C THR A 882 15.48 -6.03 27.34
N SER A 883 14.44 -5.20 27.47
CA SER A 883 14.56 -3.75 27.63
C SER A 883 14.40 -3.35 29.10
N ARG A 884 14.43 -2.09 29.41
CA ARG A 884 14.15 -1.55 30.73
C ARG A 884 12.71 -1.82 31.22
N ARG A 885 11.83 -2.23 30.33
CA ARG A 885 10.37 -2.40 30.61
C ARG A 885 9.96 -3.87 30.67
N SER A 886 10.37 -4.66 29.70
CA SER A 886 9.90 -6.03 29.55
C SER A 886 10.89 -6.90 28.80
N SER A 887 10.51 -8.13 28.49
CA SER A 887 11.30 -9.04 27.68
C SER A 887 10.44 -9.85 26.72
N LEU A 888 11.04 -10.32 25.62
CA LEU A 888 10.42 -11.25 24.68
C LEU A 888 11.42 -12.28 24.19
N GLU A 889 10.92 -13.41 23.72
CA GLU A 889 11.71 -14.50 23.14
C GLU A 889 11.47 -14.59 21.64
N VAL A 890 12.53 -14.69 20.86
CA VAL A 890 12.44 -14.64 19.41
C VAL A 890 13.62 -15.41 18.77
N PRO A 891 13.42 -16.09 17.61
CA PRO A 891 14.52 -16.70 16.89
C PRO A 891 15.35 -15.67 16.13
N VAL A 892 16.62 -15.97 15.94
CA VAL A 892 17.60 -15.12 15.27
C VAL A 892 17.63 -15.39 13.76
N VAL A 893 17.71 -14.33 12.98
CA VAL A 893 18.10 -14.34 11.57
C VAL A 893 19.41 -13.58 11.42
N ILE A 894 20.44 -14.25 10.90
CA ILE A 894 21.73 -13.63 10.67
C ILE A 894 21.77 -13.02 9.28
N THR A 895 21.97 -11.69 9.20
CA THR A 895 21.88 -10.94 7.94
C THR A 895 22.72 -9.66 7.98
N ASP A 896 23.22 -9.23 6.82
CA ASP A 896 23.92 -7.96 6.61
C ASP A 896 22.98 -6.74 6.42
N ARG A 897 21.65 -6.96 6.53
CA ARG A 897 20.67 -5.85 6.56
C ARG A 897 20.92 -4.92 7.73
N VAL A 898 21.34 -5.46 8.86
CA VAL A 898 21.76 -4.72 10.05
C VAL A 898 23.29 -4.80 10.24
N ALA A 899 23.86 -3.87 10.98
CA ALA A 899 25.31 -3.83 11.19
C ALA A 899 25.66 -3.43 12.63
N GLY A 900 26.88 -3.78 13.07
CA GLY A 900 27.37 -3.45 14.40
C GLY A 900 26.43 -3.99 15.48
N GLN A 901 26.12 -3.14 16.45
CA GLN A 901 25.26 -3.43 17.59
C GLN A 901 23.77 -3.13 17.33
N SER A 902 23.37 -2.97 16.06
CA SER A 902 21.98 -2.76 15.70
C SER A 902 21.24 -4.06 15.42
N LEU A 903 20.03 -4.15 15.92
CA LEU A 903 19.07 -5.22 15.69
C LEU A 903 17.83 -4.69 14.96
N PHE A 904 17.09 -5.59 14.29
CA PHE A 904 15.79 -5.25 13.73
C PHE A 904 14.78 -6.36 14.01
N ILE A 905 13.54 -5.98 14.35
CA ILE A 905 12.42 -6.90 14.57
C ILE A 905 11.16 -6.41 13.88
N SER A 906 10.31 -7.32 13.39
CA SER A 906 9.02 -6.92 12.81
C SER A 906 8.00 -6.55 13.89
N ILE A 907 7.09 -5.63 13.55
CA ILE A 907 6.01 -5.20 14.46
C ILE A 907 4.78 -6.11 14.43
N HIS A 908 4.76 -7.12 13.58
CA HIS A 908 3.51 -7.80 13.19
C HIS A 908 3.02 -8.84 14.18
N GLN A 909 3.90 -9.50 14.87
CA GLN A 909 3.58 -10.70 15.67
C GLN A 909 4.15 -10.57 17.09
N GLY A 910 4.00 -11.62 17.86
CA GLY A 910 4.56 -11.75 19.21
C GLY A 910 3.53 -11.77 20.33
N LYS A 911 3.91 -12.43 21.41
CA LYS A 911 3.19 -12.47 22.70
C LYS A 911 4.22 -12.50 23.82
N PRO A 912 4.54 -11.35 24.45
CA PRO A 912 4.03 -10.00 24.13
C PRO A 912 4.52 -9.51 22.77
N GLY A 913 3.87 -8.46 22.22
CA GLY A 913 4.34 -7.77 21.04
C GLY A 913 5.59 -6.91 21.34
N ILE A 914 6.24 -6.39 20.28
CA ILE A 914 7.43 -5.56 20.41
C ILE A 914 7.20 -4.31 21.28
N ASN A 915 6.00 -3.75 21.25
CA ASN A 915 5.68 -2.53 22.00
C ASN A 915 5.61 -2.72 23.53
N ALA A 916 5.67 -3.96 24.02
CA ALA A 916 5.94 -4.22 25.44
C ALA A 916 7.37 -3.84 25.87
N LEU A 917 8.31 -3.76 24.91
CA LEU A 917 9.68 -3.33 25.19
C LEU A 917 9.87 -1.82 25.13
N THR A 918 8.96 -1.09 24.47
CA THR A 918 9.10 0.35 24.26
C THR A 918 8.85 1.16 25.52
N GLY A 919 9.50 2.31 25.64
CA GLY A 919 9.44 3.22 26.78
C GLY A 919 8.37 4.31 26.65
N GLU A 920 8.39 5.21 27.61
CA GLU A 920 7.46 6.34 27.77
C GLU A 920 7.89 7.62 27.04
N HIS A 921 8.97 7.57 26.26
CA HIS A 921 9.49 8.76 25.57
C HIS A 921 8.64 9.12 24.36
N HIS A 922 8.32 10.40 24.22
CA HIS A 922 7.47 10.95 23.18
C HIS A 922 8.08 12.20 22.57
N ASP A 923 7.69 12.51 21.33
CA ASP A 923 7.96 13.80 20.69
C ASP A 923 7.22 14.92 21.45
N PRO A 924 7.92 15.98 21.92
CA PRO A 924 7.31 17.00 22.77
C PRO A 924 6.28 17.88 22.04
N ASP A 925 6.34 17.98 20.72
CA ASP A 925 5.43 18.82 19.93
C ASP A 925 4.09 18.14 19.66
N VAL A 926 4.10 16.81 19.48
CA VAL A 926 2.92 16.07 18.99
C VAL A 926 2.65 14.79 19.76
N ASN A 927 3.40 14.48 20.78
CA ASN A 927 3.23 13.32 21.67
C ASN A 927 3.28 11.95 20.91
N THR A 928 4.05 11.89 19.83
CA THR A 928 4.30 10.61 19.13
C THR A 928 5.37 9.81 19.85
N PRO A 929 5.15 8.51 20.15
CA PRO A 929 6.15 7.73 20.88
C PRO A 929 7.43 7.48 20.09
N ALA A 930 8.54 7.39 20.79
CA ALA A 930 9.87 7.12 20.26
C ALA A 930 10.08 5.59 20.04
N TYR A 931 9.25 4.96 19.22
CA TYR A 931 9.31 3.52 18.93
C TYR A 931 10.66 3.06 18.34
N LYS A 932 11.44 3.98 17.79
CA LYS A 932 12.74 3.70 17.12
C LYS A 932 13.94 3.93 18.03
N GLU A 933 13.71 4.39 19.25
CA GLU A 933 14.72 4.63 20.26
C GLU A 933 14.58 3.58 21.35
N LEU A 934 15.16 2.40 21.15
CA LEU A 934 15.01 1.28 22.07
C LEU A 934 16.36 0.60 22.27
N ALA A 935 16.79 0.49 23.53
CA ALA A 935 17.98 -0.25 23.94
C ALA A 935 17.61 -1.59 24.60
N VAL A 936 18.30 -2.65 24.22
CA VAL A 936 18.05 -4.00 24.73
C VAL A 936 19.34 -4.71 25.03
N LYS A 937 19.27 -5.71 25.94
CA LYS A 937 20.27 -6.76 26.08
C LYS A 937 19.77 -8.06 25.50
N LEU A 938 20.69 -8.88 25.00
CA LEU A 938 20.40 -10.13 24.32
C LEU A 938 21.03 -11.28 25.09
N GLU A 939 20.22 -12.31 25.37
CA GLU A 939 20.64 -13.53 26.03
C GLU A 939 20.25 -14.75 25.19
N LYS A 940 21.23 -15.65 24.90
CA LYS A 940 20.96 -16.91 24.19
C LYS A 940 20.20 -17.87 25.09
N LEU A 941 19.12 -18.48 24.58
CA LEU A 941 18.32 -19.45 25.26
C LEU A 941 18.77 -20.88 24.92
N SER A 942 18.72 -21.78 25.91
CA SER A 942 18.98 -23.22 25.72
C SER A 942 17.73 -23.89 25.12
N ARG A 943 17.52 -23.70 23.80
CA ARG A 943 16.36 -24.17 23.06
C ARG A 943 16.78 -24.63 21.66
N ALA A 944 16.07 -25.62 21.09
CA ALA A 944 16.34 -26.07 19.73
C ALA A 944 16.17 -24.93 18.73
N PRO A 945 17.08 -24.78 17.76
CA PRO A 945 16.98 -23.70 16.75
C PRO A 945 15.69 -23.77 15.96
N HIS A 946 15.18 -22.59 15.54
CA HIS A 946 14.06 -22.48 14.65
C HIS A 946 14.49 -22.85 13.21
N PRO A 947 13.75 -23.69 12.48
CA PRO A 947 14.23 -24.26 11.22
C PRO A 947 14.35 -23.28 10.06
N SER A 948 13.51 -22.24 9.98
CA SER A 948 13.48 -21.32 8.81
C SER A 948 12.63 -20.08 9.07
N PRO A 949 13.15 -19.06 9.79
CA PRO A 949 12.35 -17.89 10.15
C PRO A 949 12.19 -16.88 9.01
N LEU A 950 13.09 -16.81 8.02
CA LEU A 950 13.13 -15.75 7.03
C LEU A 950 12.37 -16.09 5.74
N PRO A 951 11.46 -15.21 5.25
CA PRO A 951 10.83 -15.35 3.95
C PRO A 951 11.83 -15.36 2.78
N ARG A 952 11.59 -16.23 1.78
CA ARG A 952 12.51 -16.48 0.68
C ARG A 952 12.80 -15.28 -0.22
N HIS A 953 11.80 -14.41 -0.48
CA HIS A 953 12.00 -13.23 -1.32
C HIS A 953 13.03 -12.25 -0.74
N ASN A 954 13.25 -12.28 0.58
CA ASN A 954 14.29 -11.49 1.25
C ASN A 954 15.71 -11.96 0.92
N PHE A 955 15.89 -13.07 0.22
CA PHE A 955 17.22 -13.58 -0.16
C PHE A 955 17.81 -12.91 -1.41
N ARG A 956 17.18 -11.90 -1.99
CA ARG A 956 17.69 -11.31 -3.22
C ARG A 956 18.63 -10.13 -3.01
N TYR A 957 18.37 -9.23 -2.12
CA TYR A 957 19.12 -7.98 -1.97
C TYR A 957 19.85 -7.95 -0.64
N GLY A 958 21.15 -8.17 -0.60
CA GLY A 958 21.99 -8.00 0.61
C GLY A 958 21.42 -8.46 1.94
N ALA A 959 20.13 -8.60 1.97
CA ALA A 959 19.27 -9.06 3.05
C ALA A 959 19.35 -10.56 3.27
N ARG A 960 20.12 -11.22 2.47
CA ARG A 960 20.11 -12.67 2.43
C ARG A 960 20.84 -13.20 3.60
N THR A 961 20.23 -14.18 4.23
CA THR A 961 20.96 -15.10 5.07
C THR A 961 22.11 -15.63 4.25
N PRO A 962 23.34 -15.58 4.73
CA PRO A 962 24.44 -16.24 4.07
C PRO A 962 24.12 -17.73 3.98
N MET A 963 23.55 -18.14 2.88
CA MET A 963 23.53 -19.54 2.55
C MET A 963 24.99 -19.90 2.21
N ALA A 964 25.71 -20.29 3.23
CA ALA A 964 26.99 -20.97 3.11
C ALA A 964 27.99 -20.31 2.13
N GLY A 965 28.33 -19.05 2.35
CA GLY A 965 29.54 -18.46 1.75
C GLY A 965 29.53 -18.20 0.25
N VAL A 966 28.36 -18.31 -0.43
CA VAL A 966 28.24 -17.94 -1.84
C VAL A 966 27.83 -16.50 -1.95
N PRO A 967 28.62 -15.60 -2.55
CA PRO A 967 28.25 -14.23 -2.81
C PRO A 967 26.94 -14.16 -3.60
N VAL A 968 26.08 -13.24 -3.21
CA VAL A 968 24.77 -13.02 -3.83
C VAL A 968 24.89 -12.74 -5.33
N GLU A 969 25.89 -11.99 -5.74
CA GLU A 969 26.17 -11.62 -7.12
C GLU A 969 26.51 -12.81 -8.02
N GLU A 970 27.14 -13.85 -7.51
CA GLU A 970 27.45 -15.06 -8.27
C GLU A 970 26.23 -15.95 -8.51
N LYS A 971 25.21 -15.88 -7.64
CA LYS A 971 24.00 -16.70 -7.73
C LYS A 971 22.98 -16.19 -8.75
N TRP A 972 23.15 -14.94 -9.20
CA TRP A 972 22.15 -14.21 -9.98
C TRP A 972 22.69 -13.63 -11.28
N GLN A 973 23.91 -14.05 -11.70
CA GLN A 973 24.39 -13.72 -13.03
C GLN A 973 23.54 -14.39 -14.07
N ARG A 974 23.14 -13.65 -15.12
CA ARG A 974 22.16 -14.06 -16.14
C ARG A 974 22.53 -15.36 -16.88
N ASP A 975 23.77 -15.82 -16.81
CA ASP A 975 24.25 -17.00 -17.52
C ASP A 975 24.00 -18.32 -16.80
N ASP A 976 23.58 -18.29 -15.51
CA ASP A 976 23.37 -19.49 -14.68
C ASP A 976 21.93 -20.02 -14.68
N TYR A 977 21.08 -19.50 -15.55
CA TYR A 977 19.64 -19.80 -15.55
C TYR A 977 19.23 -21.06 -16.30
N ARG A 978 20.12 -22.00 -16.52
CA ARG A 978 19.78 -23.29 -17.11
C ARG A 978 19.50 -24.31 -16.02
N LEU A 979 18.35 -24.99 -16.11
CA LEU A 979 18.13 -26.17 -15.28
C LEU A 979 19.19 -27.19 -15.62
N PRO A 980 19.84 -27.83 -14.60
CA PRO A 980 20.64 -29.02 -14.89
C PRO A 980 19.78 -30.04 -15.62
N PRO A 981 20.33 -30.78 -16.57
CA PRO A 981 19.59 -31.81 -17.31
C PRO A 981 18.85 -32.82 -16.43
N GLU A 982 19.34 -33.03 -15.23
CA GLU A 982 18.76 -33.92 -14.21
C GLU A 982 17.50 -33.36 -13.53
N GLN A 983 17.21 -32.07 -13.68
CA GLN A 983 16.01 -31.41 -13.12
C GLN A 983 14.90 -31.21 -14.17
N GLU A 984 15.12 -31.53 -15.42
CA GLU A 984 14.06 -31.60 -16.41
C GLU A 984 13.12 -32.77 -16.06
N PRO A 985 11.82 -32.55 -15.86
CA PRO A 985 10.90 -33.61 -15.54
C PRO A 985 10.85 -34.64 -16.66
N HIS A 986 11.06 -35.92 -16.33
CA HIS A 986 10.93 -36.99 -17.32
C HIS A 986 9.51 -37.04 -17.93
N PRO A 987 9.34 -37.23 -19.23
CA PRO A 987 8.04 -37.27 -19.91
C PRO A 987 7.07 -38.32 -19.34
N GLU A 988 7.58 -39.35 -18.69
CA GLU A 988 6.78 -40.47 -18.14
C GLU A 988 6.06 -40.14 -16.80
N LYS A 989 6.23 -38.94 -16.23
CA LYS A 989 5.58 -38.55 -14.98
C LYS A 989 4.31 -37.73 -15.14
N PHE A 990 3.71 -37.74 -16.34
CA PHE A 990 2.48 -37.01 -16.66
C PHE A 990 1.23 -37.90 -16.72
#